data_6b690dfbc2aed53f068d5d2fead5fc77
#
_entry.id   6b690dfbc2aed53f068d5d2fead5fc77
#
_cell.length_a   1.000
_cell.length_b   1.000
_cell.length_c   1.000
_cell.angle_alpha   90.00
_cell.angle_beta   90.00
_cell.angle_gamma   90.00
#
_symmetry.space_group_name_H-M   'P 1'
#
loop_
_entity.id
_entity.type
_entity.pdbx_description
1 polymer ?
#
loop_
_entity_poly.entity_id
_entity_poly.type
_entity_poly.pdbx_seq_one_letter_code
_entity_poly.pdbx_strand_id
1 'polypeptide(L)'
;MRIKLEIIGAVQGVGFRPFVYRLAKELDLRGWIINTPEGVKIEVEGENLDVFLKRLQEEKPPLAYIYSISFEYAEEVGYTDFEIKESHSEGKREVFILPDIGTCDECLKEVFDPKDRRYMYPFTNCTHCGPRFTIIEKLPYDRPNTTMKVFKMCQECEREYNDPTNRRFHAQPNACPKCGPQVFLYDKEGSLLGEGEKAIDLAIQAVKEGKIVAVKGIGGFHLICDATNEKAVNTLRIRKRRQEKPFAVMFKSLQQLKEYARPTNLEEALLSSPQRPIVLIEKVQDSLPETIAPGLKRIGAFLPYSPLHYIILSKLDVPIVATSGNYSEEPIVKDNEEALNKLSEIADLILVHNREIKRRCDDSVVKVVGGIPLLIRRSRGYAPLPVKLPYKLKNKVLATGGMLKNTFAIAWDDKVFISQHVGDVENYQTLKSFEEMVFDLMNLYQFEPEIVVCDMHPRYETTKWAQFFSEEKNIPLLKVQHHYAHILSCMAENGIEDEVLGIAWDGTGYGEDGTLWGGEFLVCHYKTYKRVYHFKPFRLIGGEKAIKEPKRVALSLLLELFGEKALDFNLPFDRKELEMLFKVWSKGINSPFSSSVGRLFDAVCSLLGIRHINNYEGQSAMILEDLYNPAVKDHYSYSIEGQIIDWRTTILDILQDKEREKVPSRFINTLAKIALDIARRVGIEKVCLSGGVMQNDPLVSKIKEELTKNGFLVYTHQKVPTNDGGLCLGQVAYVIGLS
;
A
#
# COMPACT_ATOMS: atom_id res chain seq x y z
N MET A 1 19.41 37.13 23.06
CA MET A 1 18.00 36.90 22.66
C MET A 1 17.74 35.41 22.68
N ARG A 2 16.52 34.96 23.07
CA ARG A 2 16.12 33.54 23.09
C ARG A 2 14.95 33.31 22.16
N ILE A 3 14.91 32.14 21.51
CA ILE A 3 13.77 31.66 20.73
C ILE A 3 13.26 30.37 21.35
N LYS A 4 11.95 30.25 21.49
CA LYS A 4 11.26 29.01 21.82
C LYS A 4 10.60 28.51 20.52
N LEU A 5 10.83 27.24 20.17
CA LEU A 5 10.28 26.59 18.95
C LEU A 5 9.46 25.38 19.33
N GLU A 6 8.38 25.19 18.58
CA GLU A 6 7.62 23.94 18.55
C GLU A 6 7.57 23.42 17.12
N ILE A 7 7.96 22.17 16.92
CA ILE A 7 8.05 21.52 15.62
C ILE A 7 7.17 20.27 15.63
N ILE A 8 6.20 20.24 14.72
CA ILE A 8 5.33 19.08 14.50
C ILE A 8 5.76 18.41 13.19
N GLY A 9 5.78 17.10 13.17
CA GLY A 9 6.11 16.33 11.98
C GLY A 9 6.74 14.97 12.29
N ALA A 10 7.33 14.33 11.28
CA ALA A 10 8.15 13.14 11.45
C ALA A 10 9.57 13.55 11.85
N VAL A 11 9.72 13.99 13.09
CA VAL A 11 10.95 14.56 13.66
C VAL A 11 11.53 13.75 14.82
N GLN A 12 10.90 12.63 15.15
CA GLN A 12 11.41 11.67 16.15
C GLN A 12 11.89 10.38 15.46
N GLY A 13 12.96 9.81 15.96
CA GLY A 13 13.54 8.59 15.41
C GLY A 13 14.29 8.74 14.08
N VAL A 14 14.63 9.96 13.68
CA VAL A 14 15.33 10.31 12.42
C VAL A 14 16.68 11.00 12.64
N GLY A 15 17.16 11.04 13.87
CA GLY A 15 18.36 11.78 14.21
C GLY A 15 18.16 13.30 14.31
N PHE A 16 16.93 13.77 14.49
CA PHE A 16 16.62 15.20 14.54
C PHE A 16 17.21 15.88 15.79
N ARG A 17 17.06 15.29 16.98
CA ARG A 17 17.67 15.80 18.21
C ARG A 17 19.20 15.89 18.11
N PRO A 18 19.92 14.83 17.66
CA PRO A 18 21.35 14.91 17.39
C PRO A 18 21.75 16.00 16.39
N PHE A 19 20.97 16.17 15.33
CA PHE A 19 21.19 17.21 14.34
C PHE A 19 21.09 18.61 14.96
N VAL A 20 20.01 18.89 15.66
CA VAL A 20 19.81 20.19 16.35
C VAL A 20 20.91 20.45 17.38
N TYR A 21 21.31 19.44 18.13
CA TYR A 21 22.41 19.53 19.08
C TYR A 21 23.72 19.99 18.39
N ARG A 22 24.11 19.32 17.30
CA ARG A 22 25.31 19.68 16.54
C ARG A 22 25.22 21.09 15.96
N LEU A 23 24.07 21.42 15.37
CA LEU A 23 23.83 22.75 14.78
C LEU A 23 23.94 23.87 15.84
N ALA A 24 23.35 23.66 17.00
CA ALA A 24 23.44 24.63 18.10
C ALA A 24 24.89 24.81 18.59
N LYS A 25 25.66 23.71 18.71
CA LYS A 25 27.08 23.74 19.07
C LYS A 25 27.92 24.47 18.04
N GLU A 26 27.71 24.20 16.74
CA GLU A 26 28.43 24.89 15.65
C GLU A 26 28.19 26.40 15.64
N LEU A 27 26.99 26.82 16.02
CA LEU A 27 26.59 28.21 16.03
C LEU A 27 26.84 28.92 17.38
N ASP A 28 27.47 28.23 18.36
CA ASP A 28 27.70 28.68 19.73
C ASP A 28 26.43 29.13 20.46
N LEU A 29 25.32 28.37 20.20
CA LEU A 29 24.04 28.61 20.87
C LEU A 29 23.90 27.70 22.08
N ARG A 30 23.12 28.19 23.06
CA ARG A 30 22.88 27.51 24.33
C ARG A 30 21.38 27.26 24.50
N GLY A 31 21.02 26.23 25.25
CA GLY A 31 19.62 25.89 25.44
C GLY A 31 19.36 24.40 25.52
N TRP A 32 18.26 23.95 24.96
CA TRP A 32 17.90 22.54 25.01
C TRP A 32 16.92 22.13 23.91
N ILE A 33 16.85 20.83 23.70
CA ILE A 33 15.86 20.17 22.85
C ILE A 33 15.24 18.98 23.58
N ILE A 34 13.93 18.76 23.40
CA ILE A 34 13.18 17.67 24.02
C ILE A 34 12.15 17.09 23.04
N ASN A 35 11.96 15.75 23.07
CA ASN A 35 10.82 15.10 22.43
C ASN A 35 9.59 15.16 23.34
N THR A 36 8.46 15.49 22.75
CA THR A 36 7.15 15.49 23.43
C THR A 36 6.15 14.68 22.58
N PRO A 37 4.99 14.30 23.12
CA PRO A 37 3.94 13.66 22.31
C PRO A 37 3.38 14.56 21.20
N GLU A 38 3.57 15.88 21.30
CA GLU A 38 3.16 16.86 20.30
C GLU A 38 4.18 17.02 19.16
N GLY A 39 5.46 16.73 19.44
CA GLY A 39 6.54 16.91 18.48
C GLY A 39 7.89 17.10 19.15
N VAL A 40 8.59 18.15 18.76
CA VAL A 40 9.87 18.55 19.36
C VAL A 40 9.79 19.99 19.83
N LYS A 41 10.21 20.24 21.07
CA LYS A 41 10.35 21.57 21.61
C LYS A 41 11.83 21.92 21.75
N ILE A 42 12.18 23.16 21.39
CA ILE A 42 13.55 23.66 21.41
C ILE A 42 13.55 25.04 22.04
N GLU A 43 14.46 25.29 22.94
CA GLU A 43 14.82 26.65 23.33
C GLU A 43 16.29 26.90 23.04
N VAL A 44 16.58 28.02 22.38
CA VAL A 44 17.94 28.43 22.03
C VAL A 44 18.14 29.91 22.33
N GLU A 45 19.29 30.24 22.89
CA GLU A 45 19.74 31.61 23.09
C GLU A 45 21.17 31.85 22.59
N GLY A 46 21.40 33.05 22.08
CA GLY A 46 22.68 33.47 21.49
C GLY A 46 22.52 34.50 20.37
N GLU A 47 23.56 34.69 19.60
CA GLU A 47 23.60 35.72 18.55
C GLU A 47 23.13 35.24 17.18
N ASN A 48 23.36 33.96 16.83
CA ASN A 48 23.15 33.40 15.50
C ASN A 48 21.77 32.73 15.31
N LEU A 49 20.72 33.27 15.89
CA LEU A 49 19.38 32.66 15.94
C LEU A 49 18.73 32.55 14.51
N ASP A 50 18.89 33.60 13.69
CA ASP A 50 18.34 33.60 12.32
C ASP A 50 19.03 32.56 11.43
N VAL A 51 20.35 32.43 11.59
CA VAL A 51 21.14 31.40 10.90
C VAL A 51 20.68 30.00 11.34
N PHE A 52 20.46 29.84 12.64
CA PHE A 52 19.93 28.58 13.19
C PHE A 52 18.57 28.21 12.60
N LEU A 53 17.62 29.14 12.57
CA LEU A 53 16.28 28.90 11.99
C LEU A 53 16.34 28.50 10.50
N LYS A 54 17.19 29.15 9.74
CA LYS A 54 17.40 28.85 8.32
C LYS A 54 17.99 27.46 8.11
N ARG A 55 19.13 27.19 8.76
CA ARG A 55 19.85 25.90 8.63
C ARG A 55 19.04 24.73 9.19
N LEU A 56 18.22 24.95 10.23
CA LEU A 56 17.31 23.96 10.79
C LEU A 56 16.34 23.39 9.74
N GLN A 57 15.88 24.22 8.82
CA GLN A 57 14.97 23.80 7.75
C GLN A 57 15.73 23.22 6.54
N GLU A 58 16.85 23.84 6.15
CA GLU A 58 17.61 23.50 4.96
C GLU A 58 18.46 22.22 5.14
N GLU A 59 19.05 22.01 6.33
CA GLU A 59 20.01 20.94 6.61
C GLU A 59 19.43 19.79 7.46
N LYS A 60 18.12 19.79 7.68
CA LYS A 60 17.46 18.72 8.46
C LYS A 60 17.81 17.31 7.95
N PRO A 61 17.81 16.29 8.82
CA PRO A 61 18.04 14.91 8.38
C PRO A 61 17.14 14.51 7.21
N PRO A 62 17.63 13.72 6.25
CA PRO A 62 16.89 13.41 5.02
C PRO A 62 15.51 12.80 5.23
N LEU A 63 15.33 12.04 6.31
CA LEU A 63 14.07 11.40 6.66
C LEU A 63 13.16 12.27 7.52
N ALA A 64 13.66 13.41 8.01
CA ALA A 64 12.87 14.33 8.83
C ALA A 64 11.87 15.09 7.94
N TYR A 65 10.62 15.04 8.34
CA TYR A 65 9.55 15.81 7.72
C TYR A 65 9.00 16.80 8.74
N ILE A 66 9.20 18.10 8.48
CA ILE A 66 8.63 19.18 9.28
C ILE A 66 7.29 19.56 8.69
N TYR A 67 6.22 19.31 9.43
CA TYR A 67 4.86 19.66 9.04
C TYR A 67 4.55 21.12 9.35
N SER A 68 4.91 21.57 10.58
CA SER A 68 4.79 22.95 11.01
C SER A 68 5.91 23.32 11.96
N ILE A 69 6.31 24.57 11.90
CA ILE A 69 7.22 25.24 12.84
C ILE A 69 6.53 26.48 13.37
N SER A 70 6.46 26.59 14.68
CA SER A 70 6.07 27.82 15.36
C SER A 70 7.19 28.26 16.29
N PHE A 71 7.41 29.56 16.40
CA PHE A 71 8.41 30.08 17.30
C PHE A 71 8.00 31.45 17.89
N GLU A 72 8.50 31.75 19.08
CA GLU A 72 8.36 33.02 19.73
C GLU A 72 9.70 33.52 20.28
N TYR A 73 9.93 34.82 20.23
CA TYR A 73 11.07 35.43 20.88
C TYR A 73 10.80 35.66 22.36
N ALA A 74 11.82 35.42 23.19
CA ALA A 74 11.74 35.56 24.64
C ALA A 74 13.03 36.19 25.22
N GLU A 75 12.99 36.62 26.47
CA GLU A 75 14.16 37.08 27.17
C GLU A 75 15.12 35.94 27.48
N GLU A 76 16.42 36.26 27.54
CA GLU A 76 17.47 35.32 27.90
C GLU A 76 17.29 34.80 29.33
N VAL A 77 17.54 33.51 29.52
CA VAL A 77 17.49 32.83 30.81
C VAL A 77 18.90 32.57 31.35
N GLY A 78 19.90 32.63 30.45
CA GLY A 78 21.29 32.43 30.79
C GLY A 78 21.71 30.97 30.79
N TYR A 79 21.31 30.21 29.78
CA TYR A 79 21.77 28.85 29.59
C TYR A 79 23.29 28.80 29.44
N THR A 80 23.92 27.80 30.05
CA THR A 80 25.39 27.66 30.02
C THR A 80 25.89 26.77 28.89
N ASP A 81 25.05 25.87 28.42
CA ASP A 81 25.37 24.90 27.35
C ASP A 81 24.10 24.51 26.57
N PHE A 82 24.26 23.73 25.51
CA PHE A 82 23.14 23.12 24.82
C PHE A 82 23.03 21.64 25.19
N GLU A 83 21.83 21.18 25.55
CA GLU A 83 21.60 19.81 26.01
C GLU A 83 20.38 19.17 25.36
N ILE A 84 20.40 17.84 25.28
CA ILE A 84 19.23 17.03 24.93
C ILE A 84 18.59 16.56 26.22
N LYS A 85 17.38 17.05 26.51
CA LYS A 85 16.60 16.64 27.69
C LYS A 85 15.90 15.32 27.50
N GLU A 86 15.60 14.65 28.63
CA GLU A 86 14.74 13.47 28.64
C GLU A 86 13.34 13.82 28.09
N SER A 87 12.78 12.88 27.32
CA SER A 87 11.49 13.06 26.66
C SER A 87 10.35 13.23 27.66
N HIS A 88 9.41 14.08 27.32
CA HIS A 88 8.20 14.35 28.10
C HIS A 88 7.04 13.48 27.57
N SER A 89 6.25 12.88 28.46
CA SER A 89 5.18 11.93 28.11
C SER A 89 3.76 12.49 28.22
N GLU A 90 3.59 13.69 28.79
CA GLU A 90 2.29 14.36 28.95
C GLU A 90 2.05 15.35 27.80
N GLY A 91 0.81 15.41 27.31
CA GLY A 91 0.39 16.31 26.24
C GLY A 91 -0.40 15.61 25.14
N LYS A 92 -0.87 16.39 24.17
CA LYS A 92 -1.56 15.87 22.97
C LYS A 92 -0.58 15.10 22.10
N ARG A 93 -1.02 13.98 21.51
CA ARG A 93 -0.17 13.14 20.66
C ARG A 93 -0.33 13.56 19.18
N GLU A 94 0.50 14.50 18.76
CA GLU A 94 0.46 15.09 17.41
C GLU A 94 1.71 14.78 16.58
N VAL A 95 2.73 14.16 17.18
CA VAL A 95 3.96 13.78 16.46
C VAL A 95 3.68 12.71 15.41
N PHE A 96 4.34 12.82 14.26
CA PHE A 96 4.22 11.82 13.21
C PHE A 96 5.17 10.66 13.49
N ILE A 97 4.62 9.45 13.49
CA ILE A 97 5.41 8.24 13.63
C ILE A 97 6.04 7.91 12.28
N LEU A 98 7.34 7.67 12.30
CA LEU A 98 8.05 7.27 11.09
C LEU A 98 7.69 5.84 10.69
N PRO A 99 7.57 5.56 9.40
CA PRO A 99 7.56 4.20 8.89
C PRO A 99 8.88 3.48 9.17
N ASP A 100 8.86 2.16 9.09
CA ASP A 100 10.06 1.34 9.07
C ASP A 100 10.88 1.65 7.82
N ILE A 101 12.20 1.80 7.97
CA ILE A 101 13.11 2.26 6.92
C ILE A 101 14.11 1.17 6.57
N GLY A 102 14.34 0.96 5.30
CA GLY A 102 15.33 0.01 4.80
C GLY A 102 16.74 0.34 5.27
N THR A 103 17.57 -0.70 5.43
CA THR A 103 18.95 -0.57 5.89
C THR A 103 19.76 0.38 5.01
N CYS A 104 20.43 1.36 5.61
CA CYS A 104 21.25 2.33 4.90
C CYS A 104 22.65 1.75 4.54
N ASP A 105 23.30 2.39 3.57
CA ASP A 105 24.60 1.93 3.07
C ASP A 105 25.69 1.90 4.14
N GLU A 106 25.68 2.85 5.07
CA GLU A 106 26.66 2.88 6.17
C GLU A 106 26.49 1.70 7.13
N CYS A 107 25.24 1.33 7.43
CA CYS A 107 25.00 0.11 8.22
C CYS A 107 25.38 -1.16 7.46
N LEU A 108 25.16 -1.20 6.14
CA LEU A 108 25.57 -2.34 5.32
C LEU A 108 27.09 -2.50 5.27
N LYS A 109 27.85 -1.40 5.18
CA LYS A 109 29.32 -1.45 5.26
C LYS A 109 29.77 -2.13 6.55
N GLU A 110 29.18 -1.78 7.69
CA GLU A 110 29.51 -2.41 8.97
C GLU A 110 29.12 -3.89 9.02
N VAL A 111 27.94 -4.25 8.50
CA VAL A 111 27.47 -5.65 8.47
C VAL A 111 28.43 -6.56 7.68
N PHE A 112 29.05 -6.03 6.63
CA PHE A 112 29.94 -6.82 5.77
C PHE A 112 31.45 -6.54 5.99
N ASP A 113 31.81 -5.71 6.96
CA ASP A 113 33.21 -5.53 7.37
C ASP A 113 33.61 -6.52 8.47
N PRO A 114 34.50 -7.49 8.16
CA PRO A 114 34.96 -8.47 9.17
C PRO A 114 35.64 -7.86 10.39
N LYS A 115 36.06 -6.58 10.32
CA LYS A 115 36.71 -5.88 11.45
C LYS A 115 35.70 -5.15 12.33
N ASP A 116 34.46 -4.97 11.86
CA ASP A 116 33.42 -4.31 12.64
C ASP A 116 32.80 -5.28 13.66
N ARG A 117 32.52 -4.78 14.86
CA ARG A 117 31.87 -5.59 15.91
C ARG A 117 30.44 -6.04 15.57
N ARG A 118 29.81 -5.44 14.56
CA ARG A 118 28.50 -5.82 13.99
C ARG A 118 28.61 -6.65 12.72
N TYR A 119 29.79 -7.18 12.42
CA TYR A 119 29.96 -8.09 11.29
C TYR A 119 28.92 -9.21 11.32
N MET A 120 28.18 -9.36 10.20
CA MET A 120 27.11 -10.34 10.03
C MET A 120 25.99 -10.28 11.10
N TYR A 121 25.79 -9.11 11.74
CA TYR A 121 24.75 -8.95 12.73
C TYR A 121 23.40 -8.50 12.08
N PRO A 122 22.32 -9.32 12.20
CA PRO A 122 21.07 -9.11 11.44
C PRO A 122 20.18 -7.99 11.95
N PHE A 123 20.54 -7.30 13.04
CA PHE A 123 19.76 -6.21 13.64
C PHE A 123 20.51 -4.87 13.69
N THR A 124 21.53 -4.73 12.87
CA THR A 124 22.29 -3.48 12.73
C THR A 124 21.39 -2.36 12.20
N ASN A 125 21.40 -1.23 12.89
CA ASN A 125 20.61 -0.06 12.53
C ASN A 125 21.28 1.24 13.00
N CYS A 126 20.75 2.37 12.60
CA CYS A 126 21.16 3.69 13.08
C CYS A 126 19.96 4.64 13.08
N THR A 127 20.21 5.94 13.27
CA THR A 127 19.14 6.95 13.23
C THR A 127 18.49 7.14 11.86
N HIS A 128 19.13 6.63 10.78
CA HIS A 128 18.63 6.78 9.40
C HIS A 128 18.02 5.49 8.82
N CYS A 129 18.00 4.39 9.56
CA CYS A 129 17.46 3.13 9.07
C CYS A 129 16.95 2.24 10.19
N GLY A 130 16.24 1.19 9.83
CA GLY A 130 15.73 0.16 10.75
C GLY A 130 14.28 0.36 11.15
N PRO A 131 13.81 -0.45 12.12
CA PRO A 131 12.40 -0.46 12.52
C PRO A 131 12.01 0.80 13.29
N ARG A 132 10.75 1.22 13.13
CA ARG A 132 10.12 2.35 13.80
C ARG A 132 8.69 2.00 14.18
N PHE A 133 7.77 2.04 13.22
CA PHE A 133 6.34 1.79 13.42
C PHE A 133 6.03 0.41 13.98
N THR A 134 6.76 -0.60 13.54
CA THR A 134 6.54 -1.98 13.97
C THR A 134 7.04 -2.27 15.39
N ILE A 135 7.87 -1.41 15.99
CA ILE A 135 8.41 -1.60 17.34
C ILE A 135 7.89 -0.61 18.38
N ILE A 136 7.29 0.52 17.98
CA ILE A 136 6.80 1.51 18.94
C ILE A 136 5.55 1.01 19.67
N GLU A 137 5.53 1.13 20.98
CA GLU A 137 4.38 0.77 21.83
C GLU A 137 3.55 2.01 22.23
N LYS A 138 4.21 3.12 22.50
CA LYS A 138 3.59 4.40 22.84
C LYS A 138 4.48 5.58 22.48
N LEU A 139 3.90 6.77 22.39
CA LEU A 139 4.61 8.03 22.21
C LEU A 139 5.04 8.60 23.56
N PRO A 140 6.17 9.38 23.66
CA PRO A 140 7.08 9.70 22.54
C PRO A 140 7.96 8.53 22.12
N TYR A 141 8.57 8.61 20.92
CA TYR A 141 9.45 7.58 20.40
C TYR A 141 10.81 7.58 21.13
N ASP A 142 10.91 6.76 22.15
CA ASP A 142 12.11 6.49 22.92
C ASP A 142 12.22 5.00 23.24
N ARG A 143 13.42 4.50 23.44
CA ARG A 143 13.69 3.07 23.67
C ARG A 143 12.79 2.40 24.72
N PRO A 144 12.52 3.01 25.90
CA PRO A 144 11.59 2.42 26.89
C PRO A 144 10.15 2.29 26.38
N ASN A 145 9.78 3.01 25.33
CA ASN A 145 8.46 2.99 24.71
C ASN A 145 8.42 2.12 23.45
N THR A 146 9.41 1.26 23.27
CA THR A 146 9.51 0.32 22.14
C THR A 146 9.71 -1.11 22.62
N THR A 147 9.54 -2.08 21.71
CA THR A 147 9.83 -3.50 22.01
C THR A 147 11.32 -3.76 22.25
N MET A 148 12.20 -2.79 21.98
CA MET A 148 13.63 -2.87 22.29
C MET A 148 13.95 -2.65 23.78
N LYS A 149 12.99 -2.22 24.61
CA LYS A 149 13.18 -2.01 26.05
C LYS A 149 13.71 -3.23 26.82
N VAL A 150 13.43 -4.43 26.33
CA VAL A 150 13.88 -5.69 26.96
C VAL A 150 15.36 -5.98 26.71
N PHE A 151 15.97 -5.29 25.74
CA PHE A 151 17.40 -5.47 25.38
C PHE A 151 18.22 -4.33 26.04
N LYS A 152 18.78 -4.59 27.22
CA LYS A 152 19.67 -3.63 27.89
C LYS A 152 20.96 -3.48 27.10
N MET A 153 21.27 -2.25 26.71
CA MET A 153 22.51 -1.96 25.97
C MET A 153 23.76 -2.35 26.77
N CYS A 154 24.73 -2.94 26.07
CA CYS A 154 26.07 -3.12 26.65
C CYS A 154 26.80 -1.78 26.72
N GLN A 155 27.91 -1.72 27.44
CA GLN A 155 28.68 -0.50 27.67
C GLN A 155 29.13 0.18 26.37
N GLU A 156 29.46 -0.60 25.34
CA GLU A 156 29.86 -0.06 24.02
C GLU A 156 28.69 0.56 23.27
N CYS A 157 27.53 -0.08 23.25
CA CYS A 157 26.31 0.47 22.65
C CYS A 157 25.80 1.67 23.40
N GLU A 158 25.90 1.70 24.73
CA GLU A 158 25.52 2.82 25.57
C GLU A 158 26.42 4.05 25.31
N ARG A 159 27.73 3.83 25.11
CA ARG A 159 28.66 4.91 24.70
C ARG A 159 28.29 5.50 23.35
N GLU A 160 28.03 4.67 22.34
CA GLU A 160 27.56 5.14 21.03
C GLU A 160 26.23 5.91 21.12
N TYR A 161 25.32 5.42 21.94
CA TYR A 161 24.00 6.05 22.15
C TYR A 161 24.12 7.44 22.80
N ASN A 162 25.10 7.65 23.65
CA ASN A 162 25.32 8.90 24.38
C ASN A 162 26.37 9.82 23.74
N ASP A 163 27.08 9.38 22.70
CA ASP A 163 28.11 10.18 22.03
C ASP A 163 27.49 11.00 20.89
N PRO A 164 27.43 12.35 21.01
CA PRO A 164 26.82 13.21 20.00
C PRO A 164 27.56 13.21 18.66
N THR A 165 28.79 12.71 18.58
CA THR A 165 29.56 12.57 17.36
C THR A 165 29.30 11.27 16.62
N ASN A 166 28.65 10.30 17.28
CA ASN A 166 28.34 8.99 16.73
C ASN A 166 27.01 9.00 15.96
N ARG A 167 26.95 8.34 14.82
CA ARG A 167 25.71 8.23 14.01
C ARG A 167 24.61 7.41 14.67
N ARG A 168 24.89 6.73 15.79
CA ARG A 168 23.92 6.04 16.65
C ARG A 168 23.51 6.84 17.88
N PHE A 169 23.91 8.12 17.95
CA PHE A 169 23.49 9.00 19.00
C PHE A 169 21.96 9.08 19.05
N HIS A 170 21.36 8.63 20.16
CA HIS A 170 19.92 8.50 20.34
C HIS A 170 19.18 7.61 19.30
N ALA A 171 19.88 6.65 18.70
CA ALA A 171 19.25 5.60 17.89
C ALA A 171 18.52 4.60 18.80
N GLN A 172 17.20 4.73 18.91
CA GLN A 172 16.40 3.96 19.88
C GLN A 172 16.53 2.43 19.74
N PRO A 173 16.61 1.84 18.52
CA PRO A 173 16.79 0.42 18.36
C PRO A 173 18.26 -0.04 18.33
N ASN A 174 19.20 0.79 18.80
CA ASN A 174 20.64 0.45 18.82
C ASN A 174 20.91 -0.88 19.53
N ALA A 175 21.71 -1.72 18.93
CA ALA A 175 22.08 -3.03 19.45
C ALA A 175 23.35 -3.56 18.78
N CYS A 176 23.92 -4.62 19.37
CA CYS A 176 25.01 -5.41 18.80
C CYS A 176 24.82 -6.90 19.14
N PRO A 177 25.64 -7.79 18.58
CA PRO A 177 25.52 -9.24 18.86
C PRO A 177 25.55 -9.62 20.35
N LYS A 178 26.19 -8.79 21.18
CA LYS A 178 26.33 -9.03 22.63
C LYS A 178 25.06 -8.69 23.42
N CYS A 179 24.36 -7.62 23.06
CA CYS A 179 23.28 -7.08 23.88
C CYS A 179 21.91 -7.04 23.18
N GLY A 180 21.86 -7.28 21.89
CA GLY A 180 20.66 -7.13 21.09
C GLY A 180 19.91 -8.42 20.76
N PRO A 181 18.89 -8.31 19.91
CA PRO A 181 18.14 -9.47 19.44
C PRO A 181 19.00 -10.56 18.80
N GLN A 182 18.52 -11.80 18.86
CA GLN A 182 19.16 -12.99 18.29
C GLN A 182 18.18 -13.75 17.42
N VAL A 183 18.70 -14.54 16.48
CA VAL A 183 17.92 -15.43 15.62
C VAL A 183 18.01 -16.88 16.07
N PHE A 184 16.93 -17.63 15.83
CA PHE A 184 16.78 -19.05 16.19
C PHE A 184 16.11 -19.78 15.03
N LEU A 185 16.60 -20.97 14.70
CA LEU A 185 16.03 -21.81 13.66
C LEU A 185 15.35 -23.03 14.27
N TYR A 186 14.11 -23.26 13.88
CA TYR A 186 13.30 -24.41 14.27
C TYR A 186 12.94 -25.26 13.05
N ASP A 187 12.81 -26.56 13.26
CA ASP A 187 12.12 -27.43 12.31
C ASP A 187 10.59 -27.28 12.42
N LYS A 188 9.86 -27.94 11.54
CA LYS A 188 8.41 -27.89 11.52
C LYS A 188 7.76 -28.61 12.71
N GLU A 189 8.48 -29.44 13.44
CA GLU A 189 8.07 -30.09 14.68
C GLU A 189 8.32 -29.21 15.92
N GLY A 190 8.98 -28.06 15.76
CA GLY A 190 9.27 -27.12 16.83
C GLY A 190 10.60 -27.39 17.56
N SER A 191 11.47 -28.24 17.03
CA SER A 191 12.79 -28.51 17.61
C SER A 191 13.80 -27.44 17.18
N LEU A 192 14.57 -26.92 18.14
CA LEU A 192 15.62 -25.94 17.89
C LEU A 192 16.81 -26.60 17.17
N LEU A 193 17.16 -26.10 15.99
CA LEU A 193 18.27 -26.60 15.17
C LEU A 193 19.54 -25.76 15.28
N GLY A 194 19.43 -24.48 15.60
CA GLY A 194 20.57 -23.59 15.72
C GLY A 194 20.20 -22.18 16.15
N GLU A 195 21.23 -21.44 16.55
CA GLU A 195 21.11 -20.05 17.00
C GLU A 195 22.16 -19.18 16.30
N GLY A 196 21.91 -17.89 16.20
CA GLY A 196 22.82 -16.89 15.63
C GLY A 196 23.23 -17.22 14.19
N GLU A 197 24.51 -17.13 13.88
CA GLU A 197 25.03 -17.37 12.53
C GLU A 197 24.76 -18.81 12.06
N LYS A 198 24.86 -19.79 12.93
CA LYS A 198 24.50 -21.17 12.58
C LYS A 198 23.05 -21.32 12.12
N ALA A 199 22.14 -20.64 12.78
CA ALA A 199 20.72 -20.64 12.37
C ALA A 199 20.54 -20.09 10.97
N ILE A 200 21.20 -18.99 10.65
CA ILE A 200 21.16 -18.35 9.33
C ILE A 200 21.78 -19.27 8.26
N ASP A 201 22.92 -19.85 8.53
CA ASP A 201 23.60 -20.75 7.58
C ASP A 201 22.80 -22.00 7.27
N LEU A 202 22.15 -22.60 8.27
CA LEU A 202 21.24 -23.74 8.06
C LEU A 202 20.00 -23.34 7.25
N ALA A 203 19.45 -22.14 7.49
CA ALA A 203 18.32 -21.63 6.69
C ALA A 203 18.73 -21.42 5.23
N ILE A 204 19.90 -20.86 4.98
CA ILE A 204 20.45 -20.66 3.63
C ILE A 204 20.69 -22.01 2.94
N GLN A 205 21.25 -22.97 3.65
CA GLN A 205 21.44 -24.32 3.10
C GLN A 205 20.12 -24.97 2.70
N ALA A 206 19.08 -24.81 3.51
CA ALA A 206 17.74 -25.30 3.20
C ALA A 206 17.17 -24.68 1.91
N VAL A 207 17.36 -23.36 1.71
CA VAL A 207 16.96 -22.69 0.45
C VAL A 207 17.73 -23.26 -0.74
N LYS A 208 19.04 -23.47 -0.62
CA LYS A 208 19.87 -24.11 -1.66
C LYS A 208 19.41 -25.52 -2.00
N GLU A 209 18.86 -26.25 -1.05
CA GLU A 209 18.28 -27.58 -1.22
C GLU A 209 16.85 -27.57 -1.81
N GLY A 210 16.31 -26.42 -2.15
CA GLY A 210 14.96 -26.27 -2.70
C GLY A 210 13.84 -26.33 -1.67
N LYS A 211 14.16 -26.14 -0.38
CA LYS A 211 13.19 -26.09 0.71
C LYS A 211 12.59 -24.71 0.86
N ILE A 212 11.46 -24.63 1.57
CA ILE A 212 10.77 -23.41 1.94
C ILE A 212 11.14 -23.07 3.38
N VAL A 213 11.56 -21.82 3.60
CA VAL A 213 11.91 -21.30 4.93
C VAL A 213 11.01 -20.12 5.27
N ALA A 214 10.40 -20.14 6.45
CA ALA A 214 9.72 -18.97 7.00
C ALA A 214 10.76 -18.11 7.74
N VAL A 215 10.83 -16.82 7.42
CA VAL A 215 11.81 -15.88 7.99
C VAL A 215 11.09 -14.71 8.62
N LYS A 216 11.33 -14.45 9.90
CA LYS A 216 10.79 -13.30 10.61
C LYS A 216 11.50 -12.02 10.14
N GLY A 217 10.75 -11.12 9.53
CA GLY A 217 11.23 -9.83 9.06
C GLY A 217 10.99 -8.70 10.07
N ILE A 218 10.67 -7.51 9.55
CA ILE A 218 10.39 -6.31 10.35
C ILE A 218 8.90 -6.21 10.71
N GLY A 219 8.01 -6.44 9.75
CA GLY A 219 6.56 -6.31 9.94
C GLY A 219 5.79 -7.64 10.01
N GLY A 220 6.47 -8.76 9.92
CA GLY A 220 5.91 -10.11 9.91
C GLY A 220 6.86 -11.11 9.27
N PHE A 221 6.39 -12.34 9.10
CA PHE A 221 7.14 -13.42 8.46
C PHE A 221 7.05 -13.35 6.94
N HIS A 222 8.14 -13.72 6.27
CA HIS A 222 8.17 -14.08 4.86
C HIS A 222 8.32 -15.59 4.69
N LEU A 223 7.69 -16.12 3.64
CA LEU A 223 8.01 -17.45 3.12
C LEU A 223 8.97 -17.28 1.98
N ILE A 224 10.15 -17.85 2.08
CA ILE A 224 11.20 -17.74 1.07
C ILE A 224 11.55 -19.10 0.48
N CYS A 225 11.88 -19.10 -0.81
CA CYS A 225 12.48 -20.22 -1.51
C CYS A 225 13.29 -19.70 -2.72
N ASP A 226 14.08 -20.57 -3.34
CA ASP A 226 14.81 -20.25 -4.56
C ASP A 226 13.83 -19.91 -5.69
N ALA A 227 13.86 -18.67 -6.16
CA ALA A 227 12.97 -18.19 -7.22
C ALA A 227 13.24 -18.83 -8.59
N THR A 228 14.41 -19.39 -8.81
CA THR A 228 14.81 -20.08 -10.04
C THR A 228 14.44 -21.56 -10.05
N ASN A 229 14.03 -22.10 -8.92
CA ASN A 229 13.66 -23.51 -8.76
C ASN A 229 12.15 -23.68 -8.90
N GLU A 230 11.70 -24.09 -10.09
CA GLU A 230 10.28 -24.26 -10.39
C GLU A 230 9.57 -25.22 -9.43
N LYS A 231 10.24 -26.30 -9.02
CA LYS A 231 9.69 -27.28 -8.07
C LYS A 231 9.44 -26.62 -6.68
N ALA A 232 10.38 -25.83 -6.21
CA ALA A 232 10.25 -25.11 -4.92
C ALA A 232 9.09 -24.09 -4.98
N VAL A 233 9.01 -23.32 -6.07
CA VAL A 233 7.92 -22.34 -6.28
C VAL A 233 6.56 -23.03 -6.34
N ASN A 234 6.43 -24.12 -7.07
CA ASN A 234 5.19 -24.91 -7.15
C ASN A 234 4.79 -25.50 -5.80
N THR A 235 5.74 -26.02 -5.05
CA THR A 235 5.51 -26.54 -3.69
C THR A 235 4.96 -25.44 -2.78
N LEU A 236 5.56 -24.25 -2.84
CA LEU A 236 5.08 -23.09 -2.09
C LEU A 236 3.64 -22.70 -2.47
N ARG A 237 3.30 -22.70 -3.78
CA ARG A 237 1.94 -22.44 -4.27
C ARG A 237 0.92 -23.39 -3.67
N ILE A 238 1.22 -24.69 -3.73
CA ILE A 238 0.33 -25.73 -3.22
C ILE A 238 0.13 -25.59 -1.73
N ARG A 239 1.21 -25.49 -0.96
CA ARG A 239 1.16 -25.41 0.51
C ARG A 239 0.49 -24.12 1.00
N LYS A 240 0.77 -22.99 0.34
CA LYS A 240 0.15 -21.69 0.66
C LYS A 240 -1.28 -21.56 0.15
N ARG A 241 -1.78 -22.51 -0.65
CA ARG A 241 -3.09 -22.46 -1.31
C ARG A 241 -3.26 -21.21 -2.19
N ARG A 242 -2.18 -20.85 -2.88
CA ARG A 242 -2.11 -19.67 -3.76
C ARG A 242 -1.97 -20.11 -5.21
N GLN A 243 -3.08 -20.16 -5.97
CA GLN A 243 -3.11 -20.75 -7.30
C GLN A 243 -2.24 -20.00 -8.32
N GLU A 244 -2.60 -18.77 -8.69
CA GLU A 244 -1.92 -18.05 -9.77
C GLU A 244 -1.50 -16.63 -9.37
N LYS A 245 -1.96 -16.10 -8.23
CA LYS A 245 -1.57 -14.76 -7.78
C LYS A 245 -0.04 -14.66 -7.69
N PRO A 246 0.60 -13.64 -8.33
CA PRO A 246 2.05 -13.56 -8.45
C PRO A 246 2.77 -13.57 -7.10
N PHE A 247 3.98 -14.13 -7.08
CA PHE A 247 4.92 -14.01 -5.98
C PHE A 247 5.89 -12.85 -6.21
N ALA A 248 6.18 -12.10 -5.16
CA ALA A 248 7.27 -11.14 -5.18
C ALA A 248 8.64 -11.84 -5.09
N VAL A 249 9.61 -11.29 -5.80
CA VAL A 249 10.98 -11.79 -5.85
C VAL A 249 11.93 -10.75 -5.26
N MET A 250 12.75 -11.16 -4.30
CA MET A 250 13.78 -10.33 -3.68
C MET A 250 15.13 -10.63 -4.32
N PHE A 251 15.79 -9.57 -4.79
CA PHE A 251 17.10 -9.62 -5.43
C PHE A 251 18.15 -9.01 -4.50
N LYS A 252 19.37 -9.55 -4.49
CA LYS A 252 20.44 -9.05 -3.62
C LYS A 252 20.92 -7.64 -3.99
N SER A 253 20.73 -7.23 -5.25
CA SER A 253 21.17 -5.92 -5.77
C SER A 253 20.41 -5.55 -7.05
N LEU A 254 20.47 -4.27 -7.45
CA LEU A 254 19.99 -3.83 -8.76
C LEU A 254 20.71 -4.53 -9.91
N GLN A 255 22.00 -4.84 -9.75
CA GLN A 255 22.77 -5.55 -10.77
C GLN A 255 22.19 -6.95 -11.01
N GLN A 256 21.93 -7.71 -9.97
CA GLN A 256 21.28 -9.02 -10.11
C GLN A 256 19.88 -8.88 -10.71
N LEU A 257 19.10 -7.92 -10.24
CA LEU A 257 17.74 -7.70 -10.75
C LEU A 257 17.71 -7.48 -12.26
N LYS A 258 18.67 -6.74 -12.82
CA LYS A 258 18.77 -6.47 -14.26
C LYS A 258 19.06 -7.69 -15.13
N GLU A 259 19.49 -8.79 -14.54
CA GLU A 259 19.61 -10.07 -15.24
C GLU A 259 18.24 -10.71 -15.50
N TYR A 260 17.24 -10.39 -14.67
CA TYR A 260 15.90 -11.00 -14.67
C TYR A 260 14.79 -10.04 -15.08
N ALA A 261 14.98 -8.74 -14.99
CA ALA A 261 13.97 -7.74 -15.27
C ALA A 261 14.57 -6.49 -15.93
N ARG A 262 13.70 -5.63 -16.47
CA ARG A 262 14.07 -4.42 -17.20
C ARG A 262 13.48 -3.18 -16.51
N PRO A 263 14.03 -2.74 -15.37
CA PRO A 263 13.53 -1.56 -14.70
C PRO A 263 13.84 -0.29 -15.50
N THR A 264 12.88 0.64 -15.52
CA THR A 264 13.12 2.03 -15.94
C THR A 264 13.91 2.79 -14.87
N ASN A 265 14.45 3.96 -15.20
CA ASN A 265 15.17 4.80 -14.23
C ASN A 265 14.31 5.16 -13.00
N LEU A 266 13.01 5.42 -13.21
CA LEU A 266 12.08 5.72 -12.13
C LEU A 266 11.84 4.49 -11.24
N GLU A 267 11.69 3.31 -11.83
CA GLU A 267 11.55 2.05 -11.10
C GLU A 267 12.82 1.71 -10.31
N GLU A 268 14.01 1.95 -10.85
CA GLU A 268 15.28 1.81 -10.10
C GLU A 268 15.35 2.74 -8.89
N ALA A 269 14.92 4.00 -9.05
CA ALA A 269 14.85 4.96 -7.96
C ALA A 269 13.89 4.50 -6.85
N LEU A 270 12.73 3.95 -7.22
CA LEU A 270 11.76 3.39 -6.28
C LEU A 270 12.31 2.18 -5.53
N LEU A 271 12.95 1.24 -6.24
CA LEU A 271 13.60 0.07 -5.66
C LEU A 271 14.66 0.43 -4.61
N SER A 272 15.44 1.46 -4.90
CA SER A 272 16.55 1.93 -4.06
C SER A 272 16.12 2.94 -3.00
N SER A 273 14.87 3.37 -3.00
CA SER A 273 14.34 4.32 -2.02
C SER A 273 14.40 3.77 -0.59
N PRO A 274 14.42 4.61 0.45
CA PRO A 274 14.40 4.17 1.84
C PRO A 274 13.21 3.27 2.20
N GLN A 275 12.11 3.39 1.49
CA GLN A 275 10.90 2.58 1.66
C GLN A 275 11.08 1.13 1.20
N ARG A 276 11.98 0.87 0.25
CA ARG A 276 12.22 -0.47 -0.32
C ARG A 276 10.93 -1.20 -0.70
N PRO A 277 10.03 -0.60 -1.50
CA PRO A 277 8.78 -1.24 -1.88
C PRO A 277 9.00 -2.38 -2.87
N ILE A 278 8.00 -3.25 -2.98
CA ILE A 278 7.87 -4.14 -4.14
C ILE A 278 7.46 -3.26 -5.33
N VAL A 279 8.22 -3.31 -6.43
CA VAL A 279 7.94 -2.57 -7.65
C VAL A 279 7.55 -3.56 -8.75
N LEU A 280 6.44 -3.30 -9.45
CA LEU A 280 6.00 -4.11 -10.57
C LEU A 280 6.80 -3.74 -11.82
N ILE A 281 7.62 -4.67 -12.31
CA ILE A 281 8.62 -4.44 -13.36
C ILE A 281 8.47 -5.48 -14.47
N GLU A 282 8.71 -5.08 -15.71
CA GLU A 282 8.75 -6.00 -16.83
C GLU A 282 9.89 -7.02 -16.66
N LYS A 283 9.55 -8.30 -16.71
CA LYS A 283 10.53 -9.40 -16.62
C LYS A 283 11.23 -9.62 -17.96
N VAL A 284 12.47 -10.09 -17.92
CA VAL A 284 13.13 -10.67 -19.09
C VAL A 284 12.44 -12.01 -19.38
N GLN A 285 12.07 -12.23 -20.62
CA GLN A 285 11.39 -13.45 -21.02
C GLN A 285 12.22 -14.69 -20.65
N ASP A 286 11.56 -15.70 -20.11
CA ASP A 286 12.14 -16.98 -19.70
C ASP A 286 13.28 -16.92 -18.67
N SER A 287 13.46 -15.76 -18.02
CA SER A 287 14.48 -15.57 -16.97
C SER A 287 14.15 -16.23 -15.64
N LEU A 288 12.85 -16.37 -15.33
CA LEU A 288 12.31 -17.01 -14.13
C LEU A 288 11.24 -18.02 -14.53
N PRO A 289 10.97 -19.05 -13.71
CA PRO A 289 9.85 -19.96 -13.92
C PRO A 289 8.53 -19.20 -14.13
N GLU A 290 7.72 -19.64 -15.09
CA GLU A 290 6.40 -19.05 -15.36
C GLU A 290 5.49 -19.05 -14.12
N THR A 291 5.70 -19.99 -13.22
CA THR A 291 4.99 -20.14 -11.95
C THR A 291 5.21 -18.99 -10.95
N ILE A 292 6.18 -18.11 -11.17
CA ILE A 292 6.36 -16.89 -10.36
C ILE A 292 5.22 -15.90 -10.61
N ALA A 293 4.85 -15.65 -11.85
CA ALA A 293 3.79 -14.72 -12.25
C ALA A 293 3.04 -15.26 -13.49
N PRO A 294 2.20 -16.29 -13.31
CA PRO A 294 1.55 -16.98 -14.41
C PRO A 294 0.75 -16.06 -15.34
N GLY A 295 1.06 -16.10 -16.64
CA GLY A 295 0.36 -15.34 -17.67
C GLY A 295 0.65 -13.81 -17.67
N LEU A 296 1.59 -13.32 -16.90
CA LEU A 296 1.92 -11.89 -16.78
C LEU A 296 3.33 -11.58 -17.31
N LYS A 297 3.49 -10.40 -17.89
CA LYS A 297 4.79 -9.87 -18.33
C LYS A 297 5.59 -9.20 -17.21
N ARG A 298 4.92 -8.82 -16.12
CA ARG A 298 5.55 -8.14 -14.98
C ARG A 298 5.69 -9.06 -13.79
N ILE A 299 6.74 -8.81 -13.02
CA ILE A 299 6.97 -9.42 -11.70
C ILE A 299 7.00 -8.34 -10.63
N GLY A 300 6.63 -8.68 -9.42
CA GLY A 300 6.90 -7.86 -8.24
C GLY A 300 8.35 -8.10 -7.80
N ALA A 301 9.19 -7.08 -7.89
CA ALA A 301 10.60 -7.15 -7.54
C ALA A 301 10.93 -6.15 -6.42
N PHE A 302 11.76 -6.52 -5.47
CA PHE A 302 12.26 -5.62 -4.44
C PHE A 302 13.66 -5.96 -3.98
N LEU A 303 14.30 -5.00 -3.34
CA LEU A 303 15.60 -5.16 -2.73
C LEU A 303 15.47 -5.48 -1.24
N PRO A 304 16.49 -6.05 -0.60
CA PRO A 304 16.47 -6.29 0.84
C PRO A 304 16.28 -4.98 1.61
N TYR A 305 15.57 -5.05 2.74
CA TYR A 305 15.31 -3.88 3.58
C TYR A 305 15.70 -4.10 5.06
N SER A 306 16.23 -5.28 5.40
CA SER A 306 16.82 -5.55 6.71
C SER A 306 18.19 -6.21 6.57
N PRO A 307 19.09 -6.06 7.55
CA PRO A 307 20.38 -6.73 7.49
C PRO A 307 20.25 -8.25 7.38
N LEU A 308 19.23 -8.86 8.00
CA LEU A 308 18.98 -10.31 7.89
C LEU A 308 18.76 -10.75 6.43
N HIS A 309 17.95 -10.02 5.68
CA HIS A 309 17.72 -10.31 4.25
C HIS A 309 18.99 -10.13 3.42
N TYR A 310 19.77 -9.08 3.69
CA TYR A 310 21.06 -8.87 3.03
C TYR A 310 22.07 -9.98 3.32
N ILE A 311 22.13 -10.45 4.56
CA ILE A 311 23.02 -11.55 4.96
C ILE A 311 22.61 -12.85 4.25
N ILE A 312 21.30 -13.18 4.23
CA ILE A 312 20.79 -14.37 3.55
C ILE A 312 21.14 -14.30 2.05
N LEU A 313 20.82 -13.20 1.37
CA LEU A 313 21.06 -13.06 -0.07
C LEU A 313 22.55 -12.96 -0.42
N SER A 314 23.40 -12.46 0.48
CA SER A 314 24.85 -12.40 0.23
C SER A 314 25.49 -13.77 0.06
N LYS A 315 24.91 -14.80 0.65
CA LYS A 315 25.38 -16.19 0.59
C LYS A 315 24.61 -17.06 -0.42
N LEU A 316 23.71 -16.43 -1.20
CA LEU A 316 22.95 -17.07 -2.28
C LEU A 316 23.34 -16.46 -3.62
N ASP A 317 23.47 -17.30 -4.66
CA ASP A 317 23.75 -16.86 -6.02
C ASP A 317 22.47 -16.59 -6.84
N VAL A 318 21.32 -16.92 -6.28
CA VAL A 318 20.00 -16.83 -6.90
C VAL A 318 19.10 -15.86 -6.15
N PRO A 319 18.15 -15.20 -6.84
CA PRO A 319 17.08 -14.46 -6.17
C PRO A 319 16.13 -15.41 -5.45
N ILE A 320 15.40 -14.88 -4.48
CA ILE A 320 14.43 -15.64 -3.71
C ILE A 320 13.01 -15.14 -3.91
N VAL A 321 12.05 -16.04 -3.93
CA VAL A 321 10.67 -15.68 -3.63
C VAL A 321 10.63 -15.20 -2.19
N ALA A 322 9.99 -14.08 -1.94
CA ALA A 322 9.73 -13.57 -0.59
C ALA A 322 8.27 -13.08 -0.52
N THR A 323 7.39 -13.98 -0.13
CA THR A 323 5.95 -13.72 0.00
C THR A 323 5.54 -13.67 1.47
N SER A 324 4.41 -13.03 1.78
CA SER A 324 3.90 -12.92 3.14
C SER A 324 3.71 -14.28 3.81
N GLY A 325 4.12 -14.37 5.08
CA GLY A 325 3.98 -15.57 5.92
C GLY A 325 2.55 -15.73 6.44
N ASN A 326 1.69 -16.32 5.63
CA ASN A 326 0.28 -16.60 5.92
C ASN A 326 -0.27 -17.60 4.90
N TYR A 327 -1.41 -18.19 5.18
CA TYR A 327 -2.29 -18.69 4.13
C TYR A 327 -2.87 -17.52 3.33
N SER A 328 -3.23 -17.77 2.08
CA SER A 328 -3.86 -16.73 1.26
C SER A 328 -5.09 -16.15 1.95
N GLU A 329 -5.23 -14.83 1.93
CA GLU A 329 -6.34 -14.07 2.51
C GLU A 329 -6.40 -14.03 4.05
N GLU A 330 -5.39 -14.55 4.74
CA GLU A 330 -5.21 -14.36 6.18
C GLU A 330 -4.26 -13.20 6.50
N PRO A 331 -4.31 -12.65 7.72
CA PRO A 331 -3.30 -11.68 8.16
C PRO A 331 -1.90 -12.26 8.19
N ILE A 332 -0.89 -11.44 7.89
CA ILE A 332 0.52 -11.86 7.99
C ILE A 332 0.86 -12.26 9.43
N VAL A 333 1.53 -13.37 9.60
CA VAL A 333 1.99 -13.86 10.91
C VAL A 333 3.14 -12.98 11.42
N LYS A 334 3.09 -12.57 12.69
CA LYS A 334 4.12 -11.73 13.33
C LYS A 334 4.73 -12.33 14.60
N ASP A 335 4.02 -13.22 15.28
CA ASP A 335 4.44 -13.79 16.55
C ASP A 335 5.15 -15.15 16.35
N ASN A 336 6.17 -15.42 17.16
CA ASN A 336 6.97 -16.63 17.03
C ASN A 336 6.14 -17.90 17.28
N GLU A 337 5.31 -17.92 18.31
CA GLU A 337 4.43 -19.06 18.62
C GLU A 337 3.40 -19.30 17.50
N GLU A 338 2.77 -18.24 17.00
CA GLU A 338 1.87 -18.34 15.87
C GLU A 338 2.57 -18.89 14.61
N ALA A 339 3.82 -18.48 14.36
CA ALA A 339 4.60 -18.99 13.24
C ALA A 339 4.90 -20.49 13.36
N LEU A 340 5.32 -20.95 14.53
CA LEU A 340 5.57 -22.37 14.79
C LEU A 340 4.30 -23.22 14.62
N ASN A 341 3.14 -22.69 14.96
CA ASN A 341 1.87 -23.40 14.85
C ASN A 341 1.30 -23.38 13.42
N LYS A 342 1.32 -22.22 12.74
CA LYS A 342 0.65 -22.05 11.44
C LYS A 342 1.59 -22.24 10.24
N LEU A 343 2.82 -21.71 10.32
CA LEU A 343 3.73 -21.73 9.18
C LEU A 343 4.47 -23.06 9.03
N SER A 344 4.48 -23.92 10.05
CA SER A 344 5.01 -25.28 10.01
C SER A 344 4.33 -26.19 8.97
N GLU A 345 3.10 -25.87 8.58
CA GLU A 345 2.40 -26.58 7.50
C GLU A 345 2.84 -26.15 6.09
N ILE A 346 3.45 -24.96 5.98
CA ILE A 346 3.87 -24.38 4.69
C ILE A 346 5.39 -24.47 4.53
N ALA A 347 6.14 -24.08 5.57
CA ALA A 347 7.60 -24.05 5.56
C ALA A 347 8.21 -25.33 6.13
N ASP A 348 9.37 -25.69 5.60
CA ASP A 348 10.17 -26.81 6.11
C ASP A 348 10.98 -26.42 7.35
N LEU A 349 11.42 -25.16 7.42
CA LEU A 349 12.13 -24.57 8.55
C LEU A 349 11.57 -23.18 8.87
N ILE A 350 11.73 -22.75 10.13
CA ILE A 350 11.23 -21.47 10.62
C ILE A 350 12.36 -20.72 11.34
N LEU A 351 12.81 -19.60 10.75
CA LEU A 351 13.80 -18.71 11.31
C LEU A 351 13.10 -17.55 12.04
N VAL A 352 13.17 -17.56 13.34
CA VAL A 352 12.58 -16.54 14.20
C VAL A 352 13.65 -15.65 14.82
N HIS A 353 13.24 -14.52 15.39
CA HIS A 353 14.07 -13.72 16.29
C HIS A 353 13.25 -13.27 17.50
N ASN A 354 13.95 -12.87 18.56
CA ASN A 354 13.32 -12.49 19.83
C ASN A 354 13.00 -11.00 19.98
N ARG A 355 13.15 -10.20 18.91
CA ARG A 355 12.57 -8.86 18.88
C ARG A 355 11.08 -8.96 18.55
N GLU A 356 10.23 -8.52 19.46
CA GLU A 356 8.79 -8.50 19.25
C GLU A 356 8.42 -7.55 18.12
N ILE A 357 7.52 -7.98 17.23
CA ILE A 357 6.84 -7.14 16.27
C ILE A 357 5.54 -6.67 16.90
N LYS A 358 5.46 -5.42 17.29
CA LYS A 358 4.25 -4.84 17.89
C LYS A 358 3.10 -4.81 16.90
N ARG A 359 3.36 -4.36 15.67
CA ARG A 359 2.35 -4.19 14.59
C ARG A 359 2.71 -4.97 13.36
N ARG A 360 1.72 -5.69 12.84
CA ARG A 360 1.80 -6.26 11.49
C ARG A 360 1.95 -5.13 10.47
N CYS A 361 2.82 -5.34 9.50
CA CYS A 361 3.00 -4.40 8.39
C CYS A 361 3.46 -5.17 7.15
N ASP A 362 2.55 -5.32 6.20
CA ASP A 362 2.87 -5.93 4.91
C ASP A 362 3.83 -5.08 4.09
N ASP A 363 4.47 -5.69 3.09
CA ASP A 363 5.26 -4.95 2.12
C ASP A 363 4.37 -4.06 1.24
N SER A 364 4.83 -2.85 0.97
CA SER A 364 4.18 -1.96 0.02
C SER A 364 4.44 -2.41 -1.41
N VAL A 365 3.48 -2.13 -2.28
CA VAL A 365 3.57 -2.43 -3.72
C VAL A 365 3.38 -1.14 -4.49
N VAL A 366 4.29 -0.86 -5.41
CA VAL A 366 4.29 0.33 -6.27
C VAL A 366 4.35 -0.08 -7.74
N LYS A 367 3.65 0.65 -8.57
CA LYS A 367 3.68 0.51 -10.03
C LYS A 367 3.79 1.90 -10.65
N VAL A 368 4.57 2.04 -11.72
CA VAL A 368 4.55 3.27 -12.51
C VAL A 368 3.35 3.23 -13.45
N VAL A 369 2.45 4.18 -13.30
CA VAL A 369 1.21 4.30 -14.07
C VAL A 369 1.07 5.73 -14.58
N GLY A 370 0.91 5.90 -15.88
CA GLY A 370 0.82 7.24 -16.49
C GLY A 370 2.08 8.07 -16.27
N GLY A 371 3.24 7.44 -16.15
CA GLY A 371 4.53 8.06 -15.96
C GLY A 371 4.89 8.48 -14.53
N ILE A 372 4.06 8.15 -13.55
CA ILE A 372 4.25 8.49 -12.14
C ILE A 372 4.12 7.25 -11.22
N PRO A 373 4.79 7.25 -10.05
CA PRO A 373 4.59 6.17 -9.08
C PRO A 373 3.17 6.14 -8.54
N LEU A 374 2.55 4.97 -8.57
CA LEU A 374 1.26 4.70 -7.97
C LEU A 374 1.42 3.62 -6.91
N LEU A 375 0.99 3.89 -5.67
CA LEU A 375 0.87 2.87 -4.65
C LEU A 375 -0.29 1.91 -5.00
N ILE A 376 0.01 0.63 -5.17
CA ILE A 376 -1.00 -0.43 -5.29
C ILE A 376 -1.39 -0.93 -3.89
N ARG A 377 -0.42 -0.98 -2.98
CA ARG A 377 -0.59 -1.27 -1.56
C ARG A 377 0.27 -0.31 -0.75
N ARG A 378 -0.35 0.38 0.20
CA ARG A 378 0.32 1.31 1.09
C ARG A 378 0.49 0.68 2.47
N SER A 379 1.72 0.34 2.83
CA SER A 379 2.03 -0.34 4.08
C SER A 379 3.46 -0.02 4.53
N ARG A 380 4.35 -1.00 4.69
CA ARG A 380 5.75 -0.80 5.13
C ARG A 380 6.47 0.27 4.30
N GLY A 381 7.10 1.20 4.99
CA GLY A 381 7.84 2.31 4.40
C GLY A 381 7.00 3.57 4.13
N TYR A 382 5.66 3.47 4.17
CA TYR A 382 4.74 4.58 3.93
C TYR A 382 3.80 4.82 5.11
N ALA A 383 3.17 3.78 5.63
CA ALA A 383 2.30 3.90 6.81
C ALA A 383 3.12 4.05 8.10
N PRO A 384 2.70 4.88 9.06
CA PRO A 384 1.44 5.60 9.14
C PRO A 384 1.56 7.10 8.83
N LEU A 385 2.44 7.51 7.92
CA LEU A 385 2.59 8.94 7.59
C LEU A 385 1.25 9.54 7.16
N PRO A 386 0.90 10.74 7.66
CA PRO A 386 -0.39 11.34 7.34
C PRO A 386 -0.42 11.96 5.95
N VAL A 387 -1.63 12.06 5.42
CA VAL A 387 -1.96 12.86 4.24
C VAL A 387 -2.61 14.16 4.72
N LYS A 388 -2.19 15.29 4.13
CA LYS A 388 -2.74 16.60 4.43
C LYS A 388 -4.02 16.85 3.65
N LEU A 389 -5.07 17.31 4.33
CA LEU A 389 -6.31 17.78 3.71
C LEU A 389 -6.19 19.25 3.29
N PRO A 390 -6.95 19.69 2.28
CA PRO A 390 -7.03 21.11 1.90
C PRO A 390 -7.75 21.99 2.94
N TYR A 391 -8.58 21.38 3.78
CA TYR A 391 -9.35 22.06 4.83
C TYR A 391 -9.16 21.41 6.20
N LYS A 392 -9.39 22.15 7.26
CA LYS A 392 -9.40 21.63 8.63
C LYS A 392 -10.74 20.98 8.97
N LEU A 393 -10.69 19.80 9.54
CA LEU A 393 -11.84 19.11 10.13
C LEU A 393 -12.26 19.80 11.44
N LYS A 394 -13.55 19.92 11.67
CA LYS A 394 -14.11 20.40 12.97
C LYS A 394 -14.18 19.28 14.00
N ASN A 395 -14.29 18.02 13.53
CA ASN A 395 -14.47 16.85 14.37
C ASN A 395 -13.34 15.84 14.15
N LYS A 396 -13.11 15.01 15.14
CA LYS A 396 -12.25 13.83 15.07
C LYS A 396 -12.98 12.71 14.33
N VAL A 397 -12.39 12.21 13.25
CA VAL A 397 -13.04 11.25 12.34
C VAL A 397 -12.34 9.92 12.33
N LEU A 398 -13.09 8.82 12.48
CA LEU A 398 -12.66 7.45 12.17
C LEU A 398 -13.33 7.02 10.86
N ALA A 399 -12.55 6.69 9.84
CA ALA A 399 -13.03 6.13 8.58
C ALA A 399 -12.62 4.66 8.45
N THR A 400 -13.58 3.78 8.22
CA THR A 400 -13.36 2.32 8.22
C THR A 400 -12.89 1.75 6.90
N GLY A 401 -12.89 2.54 5.82
CA GLY A 401 -12.48 2.10 4.49
C GLY A 401 -13.47 1.16 3.81
N GLY A 402 -13.00 0.43 2.82
CA GLY A 402 -13.76 -0.61 2.12
C GLY A 402 -13.61 -2.00 2.75
N MET A 403 -14.14 -3.03 2.10
CA MET A 403 -13.99 -4.41 2.53
C MET A 403 -12.73 -5.06 1.95
N LEU A 404 -12.43 -4.84 0.67
CA LEU A 404 -11.26 -5.39 -0.01
C LEU A 404 -10.08 -4.41 0.06
N LYS A 405 -8.86 -4.92 0.13
CA LYS A 405 -7.61 -4.13 0.23
C LYS A 405 -7.70 -3.05 1.30
N ASN A 406 -8.37 -3.38 2.41
CA ASN A 406 -8.74 -2.41 3.44
C ASN A 406 -7.53 -1.67 4.01
N THR A 407 -7.71 -0.39 4.19
CA THR A 407 -7.06 0.49 5.14
C THR A 407 -8.14 1.30 5.85
N PHE A 408 -7.87 1.71 7.07
CA PHE A 408 -8.71 2.65 7.81
C PHE A 408 -7.92 3.92 8.11
N ALA A 409 -8.61 4.95 8.59
CA ALA A 409 -7.96 6.22 8.91
C ALA A 409 -8.53 6.83 10.19
N ILE A 410 -7.67 7.51 10.94
CA ILE A 410 -8.03 8.46 11.98
C ILE A 410 -7.60 9.84 11.56
N ALA A 411 -8.44 10.84 11.79
CA ALA A 411 -8.18 12.18 11.29
C ALA A 411 -8.65 13.27 12.25
N TRP A 412 -7.89 14.37 12.31
CA TRP A 412 -8.22 15.60 13.02
C TRP A 412 -7.45 16.77 12.41
N ASP A 413 -7.95 17.97 12.55
CA ASP A 413 -7.44 19.15 11.86
C ASP A 413 -7.36 18.88 10.34
N ASP A 414 -6.20 19.07 9.76
CA ASP A 414 -5.91 18.81 8.35
C ASP A 414 -5.08 17.55 8.11
N LYS A 415 -5.00 16.65 9.10
CA LYS A 415 -4.18 15.43 9.07
C LYS A 415 -5.04 14.18 9.02
N VAL A 416 -4.72 13.30 8.08
CA VAL A 416 -5.34 11.97 7.96
C VAL A 416 -4.26 10.90 8.11
N PHE A 417 -4.26 10.21 9.24
CA PHE A 417 -3.36 9.08 9.50
C PHE A 417 -4.00 7.80 8.97
N ILE A 418 -3.44 7.30 7.87
CA ILE A 418 -3.94 6.10 7.21
C ILE A 418 -3.14 4.90 7.71
N SER A 419 -3.85 3.84 8.10
CA SER A 419 -3.27 2.61 8.60
C SER A 419 -2.38 1.92 7.54
N GLN A 420 -1.55 1.00 8.00
CA GLN A 420 -0.98 0.00 7.13
C GLN A 420 -2.09 -0.87 6.50
N HIS A 421 -1.75 -1.56 5.41
CA HIS A 421 -2.68 -2.49 4.76
C HIS A 421 -3.21 -3.54 5.73
N VAL A 422 -4.53 -3.65 5.82
CA VAL A 422 -5.21 -4.67 6.62
C VAL A 422 -5.45 -5.92 5.78
N GLY A 423 -5.95 -5.76 4.56
CA GLY A 423 -6.29 -6.83 3.64
C GLY A 423 -7.80 -6.93 3.36
N ASP A 424 -8.23 -8.10 2.93
CA ASP A 424 -9.63 -8.36 2.57
C ASP A 424 -10.40 -8.78 3.83
N VAL A 425 -11.26 -7.88 4.33
CA VAL A 425 -12.01 -8.06 5.58
C VAL A 425 -13.29 -8.87 5.31
N GLU A 426 -13.14 -10.07 4.77
CA GLU A 426 -14.23 -10.98 4.42
C GLU A 426 -14.42 -12.13 5.42
N ASN A 427 -13.36 -12.44 6.17
CA ASN A 427 -13.37 -13.53 7.13
C ASN A 427 -13.16 -13.02 8.57
N TYR A 428 -13.49 -13.89 9.53
CA TYR A 428 -13.41 -13.56 10.96
C TYR A 428 -11.99 -13.16 11.41
N GLN A 429 -10.96 -13.82 10.91
CA GLN A 429 -9.58 -13.55 11.33
C GLN A 429 -9.11 -12.16 10.86
N THR A 430 -9.44 -11.79 9.62
CA THR A 430 -9.09 -10.46 9.08
C THR A 430 -9.94 -9.37 9.74
N LEU A 431 -11.22 -9.63 10.03
CA LEU A 431 -12.06 -8.69 10.78
C LEU A 431 -11.52 -8.45 12.19
N LYS A 432 -11.10 -9.51 12.88
CA LYS A 432 -10.46 -9.40 14.19
C LYS A 432 -9.15 -8.60 14.11
N SER A 433 -8.34 -8.86 13.10
CA SER A 433 -7.10 -8.09 12.85
C SER A 433 -7.39 -6.62 12.55
N PHE A 434 -8.42 -6.33 11.76
CA PHE A 434 -8.90 -4.97 11.51
C PHE A 434 -9.25 -4.25 12.82
N GLU A 435 -10.06 -4.86 13.66
CA GLU A 435 -10.47 -4.30 14.95
C GLU A 435 -9.28 -4.05 15.88
N GLU A 436 -8.36 -5.01 16.00
CA GLU A 436 -7.13 -4.87 16.79
C GLU A 436 -6.27 -3.69 16.28
N MET A 437 -6.12 -3.54 14.95
CA MET A 437 -5.36 -2.45 14.35
C MET A 437 -6.02 -1.09 14.56
N VAL A 438 -7.35 -1.00 14.48
CA VAL A 438 -8.11 0.24 14.75
C VAL A 438 -7.87 0.69 16.19
N PHE A 439 -8.08 -0.19 17.16
CA PHE A 439 -7.87 0.15 18.56
C PHE A 439 -6.41 0.46 18.89
N ASP A 440 -5.47 -0.25 18.29
CA ASP A 440 -4.04 0.02 18.48
C ASP A 440 -3.65 1.43 18.00
N LEU A 441 -4.08 1.82 16.79
CA LEU A 441 -3.79 3.16 16.26
C LEU A 441 -4.47 4.27 17.07
N MET A 442 -5.72 4.05 17.47
CA MET A 442 -6.45 4.97 18.36
C MET A 442 -5.72 5.13 19.70
N ASN A 443 -5.29 4.04 20.32
CA ASN A 443 -4.56 4.07 21.59
C ASN A 443 -3.20 4.76 21.47
N LEU A 444 -2.49 4.52 20.38
CA LEU A 444 -1.18 5.11 20.11
C LEU A 444 -1.24 6.64 20.10
N TYR A 445 -2.30 7.22 19.49
CA TYR A 445 -2.54 8.66 19.43
C TYR A 445 -3.47 9.18 20.53
N GLN A 446 -3.96 8.33 21.45
CA GLN A 446 -5.01 8.70 22.43
C GLN A 446 -6.20 9.37 21.74
N PHE A 447 -6.62 8.77 20.63
CA PHE A 447 -7.64 9.29 19.74
C PHE A 447 -9.01 8.73 20.11
N GLU A 448 -9.98 9.61 20.29
CA GLU A 448 -11.39 9.27 20.48
C GLU A 448 -12.19 9.90 19.35
N PRO A 449 -12.81 9.11 18.45
CA PRO A 449 -13.58 9.65 17.35
C PRO A 449 -14.87 10.31 17.83
N GLU A 450 -15.23 11.39 17.17
CA GLU A 450 -16.52 12.09 17.32
C GLU A 450 -17.49 11.71 16.20
N ILE A 451 -16.98 11.20 15.09
CA ILE A 451 -17.73 10.74 13.92
C ILE A 451 -17.08 9.48 13.38
N VAL A 452 -17.91 8.49 12.98
CA VAL A 452 -17.47 7.32 12.22
C VAL A 452 -18.00 7.44 10.78
N VAL A 453 -17.14 7.15 9.81
CA VAL A 453 -17.50 7.13 8.39
C VAL A 453 -17.22 5.77 7.80
N CYS A 454 -18.14 5.23 7.03
CA CYS A 454 -18.01 3.94 6.37
C CYS A 454 -18.56 3.96 4.95
N ASP A 455 -18.35 2.85 4.22
CA ASP A 455 -18.96 2.63 2.91
C ASP A 455 -20.49 2.48 3.03
N MET A 456 -21.18 2.84 1.97
CA MET A 456 -22.65 2.70 1.88
C MET A 456 -23.10 1.23 1.75
N HIS A 457 -22.20 0.32 1.37
CA HIS A 457 -22.53 -1.09 1.12
C HIS A 457 -23.00 -1.79 2.41
N PRO A 458 -24.28 -2.25 2.49
CA PRO A 458 -24.86 -2.71 3.76
C PRO A 458 -24.30 -4.04 4.26
N ARG A 459 -23.66 -4.83 3.38
CA ARG A 459 -23.14 -6.16 3.71
C ARG A 459 -21.64 -6.21 3.93
N TYR A 460 -20.91 -5.07 3.78
CA TYR A 460 -19.50 -5.04 4.14
C TYR A 460 -19.31 -5.24 5.64
N GLU A 461 -18.41 -6.13 6.03
CA GLU A 461 -18.10 -6.37 7.45
C GLU A 461 -17.60 -5.11 8.14
N THR A 462 -16.84 -4.29 7.42
CA THR A 462 -16.37 -2.99 7.92
C THR A 462 -17.52 -1.99 8.13
N THR A 463 -18.58 -2.02 7.31
CA THR A 463 -19.78 -1.20 7.49
C THR A 463 -20.59 -1.67 8.72
N LYS A 464 -20.77 -2.97 8.89
CA LYS A 464 -21.43 -3.55 10.06
C LYS A 464 -20.68 -3.23 11.35
N TRP A 465 -19.36 -3.36 11.32
CA TRP A 465 -18.51 -3.01 12.45
C TRP A 465 -18.62 -1.52 12.80
N ALA A 466 -18.58 -0.63 11.78
CA ALA A 466 -18.74 0.81 11.96
C ALA A 466 -20.09 1.16 12.61
N GLN A 467 -21.16 0.50 12.19
CA GLN A 467 -22.48 0.68 12.75
C GLN A 467 -22.52 0.26 14.23
N PHE A 468 -22.03 -0.94 14.55
CA PHE A 468 -21.93 -1.42 15.90
C PHE A 468 -21.11 -0.49 16.81
N PHE A 469 -19.93 -0.08 16.35
CA PHE A 469 -19.04 0.82 17.07
C PHE A 469 -19.69 2.20 17.31
N SER A 470 -20.36 2.76 16.32
CA SER A 470 -21.09 4.02 16.42
C SER A 470 -22.21 3.96 17.47
N GLU A 471 -22.98 2.86 17.49
CA GLU A 471 -24.04 2.62 18.48
C GLU A 471 -23.46 2.47 19.89
N GLU A 472 -22.39 1.67 20.05
CA GLU A 472 -21.73 1.44 21.33
C GLU A 472 -21.17 2.73 21.93
N LYS A 473 -20.55 3.58 21.10
CA LYS A 473 -19.94 4.84 21.52
C LYS A 473 -20.93 6.01 21.53
N ASN A 474 -22.14 5.82 21.04
CA ASN A 474 -23.14 6.87 20.88
C ASN A 474 -22.63 8.10 20.11
N ILE A 475 -21.98 7.86 18.97
CA ILE A 475 -21.46 8.89 18.05
C ILE A 475 -22.08 8.73 16.65
N PRO A 476 -22.16 9.81 15.85
CA PRO A 476 -22.74 9.76 14.51
C PRO A 476 -22.02 8.79 13.57
N LEU A 477 -22.80 8.05 12.76
CA LEU A 477 -22.33 7.25 11.64
C LEU A 477 -22.70 7.94 10.34
N LEU A 478 -21.72 8.17 9.46
CA LEU A 478 -21.93 8.66 8.11
C LEU A 478 -21.60 7.55 7.10
N LYS A 479 -22.45 7.41 6.10
CA LYS A 479 -22.26 6.46 4.99
C LYS A 479 -21.96 7.24 3.71
N VAL A 480 -20.89 6.88 3.02
CA VAL A 480 -20.44 7.55 1.80
C VAL A 480 -20.56 6.62 0.61
N GLN A 481 -21.08 7.12 -0.49
CA GLN A 481 -21.13 6.36 -1.74
C GLN A 481 -19.69 6.02 -2.19
N HIS A 482 -19.47 4.79 -2.57
CA HIS A 482 -18.15 4.20 -2.86
C HIS A 482 -17.32 4.99 -3.89
N HIS A 483 -17.91 5.28 -5.04
CA HIS A 483 -17.22 5.99 -6.15
C HIS A 483 -17.03 7.48 -5.86
N TYR A 484 -17.96 8.08 -5.13
CA TYR A 484 -17.77 9.42 -4.61
C TYR A 484 -16.58 9.50 -3.64
N ALA A 485 -16.43 8.51 -2.75
CA ALA A 485 -15.27 8.42 -1.88
C ALA A 485 -13.95 8.26 -2.67
N HIS A 486 -13.93 7.48 -3.75
CA HIS A 486 -12.77 7.38 -4.64
C HIS A 486 -12.36 8.75 -5.21
N ILE A 487 -13.30 9.53 -5.71
CA ILE A 487 -13.00 10.85 -6.29
C ILE A 487 -12.58 11.84 -5.19
N LEU A 488 -13.26 11.87 -4.06
CA LEU A 488 -12.87 12.70 -2.92
C LEU A 488 -11.47 12.38 -2.41
N SER A 489 -11.08 11.12 -2.43
CA SER A 489 -9.72 10.68 -2.09
C SER A 489 -8.67 11.30 -3.02
N CYS A 490 -8.93 11.29 -4.33
CA CYS A 490 -8.06 11.93 -5.32
C CYS A 490 -8.02 13.45 -5.18
N MET A 491 -9.15 14.08 -4.94
CA MET A 491 -9.24 15.52 -4.69
C MET A 491 -8.44 15.91 -3.45
N ALA A 492 -8.63 15.17 -2.35
CA ALA A 492 -8.01 15.47 -1.06
C ALA A 492 -6.48 15.39 -1.11
N GLU A 493 -5.93 14.31 -1.67
CA GLU A 493 -4.47 14.16 -1.72
C GLU A 493 -3.78 15.17 -2.66
N ASN A 494 -4.51 15.65 -3.68
CA ASN A 494 -4.01 16.67 -4.62
C ASN A 494 -4.33 18.10 -4.18
N GLY A 495 -4.99 18.29 -3.03
CA GLY A 495 -5.32 19.61 -2.51
C GLY A 495 -6.29 20.40 -3.40
N ILE A 496 -7.17 19.71 -4.11
CA ILE A 496 -8.14 20.34 -5.02
C ILE A 496 -9.34 20.82 -4.22
N GLU A 497 -9.67 22.09 -4.37
CA GLU A 497 -10.80 22.75 -3.70
C GLU A 497 -12.00 22.95 -4.63
N ASP A 498 -11.77 23.00 -5.93
CA ASP A 498 -12.77 23.26 -6.95
C ASP A 498 -13.57 21.99 -7.30
N GLU A 499 -14.68 22.22 -8.01
CA GLU A 499 -15.46 21.15 -8.63
C GLU A 499 -14.64 20.42 -9.71
N VAL A 500 -14.74 19.10 -9.76
CA VAL A 500 -14.02 18.26 -10.71
C VAL A 500 -14.97 17.33 -11.48
N LEU A 501 -14.53 16.91 -12.67
CA LEU A 501 -15.08 15.72 -13.30
C LEU A 501 -14.29 14.50 -12.76
N GLY A 502 -14.97 13.63 -12.04
CA GLY A 502 -14.41 12.36 -11.56
C GLY A 502 -14.72 11.24 -12.54
N ILE A 503 -13.67 10.54 -13.01
CA ILE A 503 -13.79 9.29 -13.75
C ILE A 503 -13.51 8.17 -12.75
N ALA A 504 -14.59 7.56 -12.22
CA ALA A 504 -14.54 6.53 -11.20
C ALA A 504 -14.81 5.16 -11.83
N TRP A 505 -13.73 4.50 -12.29
CA TRP A 505 -13.81 3.18 -12.92
C TRP A 505 -13.24 2.12 -12.01
N ASP A 506 -14.06 1.12 -11.75
CA ASP A 506 -13.81 0.14 -10.70
C ASP A 506 -14.33 -1.25 -11.08
N GLY A 507 -14.00 -2.23 -10.27
CA GLY A 507 -14.50 -3.59 -10.38
C GLY A 507 -15.99 -3.67 -10.02
N THR A 508 -16.33 -3.24 -8.80
CA THR A 508 -17.70 -3.10 -8.31
C THR A 508 -17.74 -2.19 -7.08
N GLY A 509 -18.81 -1.41 -6.96
CA GLY A 509 -19.14 -0.64 -5.78
C GLY A 509 -20.65 -0.45 -5.68
N TYR A 510 -21.18 -0.29 -4.47
CA TYR A 510 -22.60 -0.16 -4.22
C TYR A 510 -23.13 1.23 -4.60
N GLY A 511 -24.07 1.27 -5.54
CA GLY A 511 -24.72 2.48 -5.99
C GLY A 511 -25.96 2.86 -5.17
N GLU A 512 -26.31 4.15 -5.15
CA GLU A 512 -27.51 4.65 -4.44
C GLU A 512 -28.83 4.09 -4.99
N ASP A 513 -28.81 3.67 -6.25
CA ASP A 513 -29.96 3.04 -6.93
C ASP A 513 -30.07 1.53 -6.67
N GLY A 514 -29.21 0.98 -5.81
CA GLY A 514 -29.16 -0.45 -5.49
C GLY A 514 -28.49 -1.30 -6.56
N THR A 515 -27.93 -0.70 -7.61
CA THR A 515 -27.13 -1.42 -8.61
C THR A 515 -25.64 -1.38 -8.27
N LEU A 516 -24.82 -2.17 -8.97
CA LEU A 516 -23.37 -2.18 -8.80
C LEU A 516 -22.74 -1.23 -9.84
N TRP A 517 -22.10 -0.18 -9.32
CA TRP A 517 -21.40 0.80 -10.15
C TRP A 517 -19.94 0.38 -10.40
N GLY A 518 -19.27 1.07 -11.29
CA GLY A 518 -17.85 0.89 -11.62
C GLY A 518 -17.45 1.42 -13.00
N GLY A 519 -18.36 2.14 -13.65
CA GLY A 519 -18.09 2.81 -14.93
C GLY A 519 -18.73 4.21 -14.96
N GLU A 520 -18.44 5.03 -13.94
CA GLU A 520 -19.15 6.26 -13.64
C GLU A 520 -18.33 7.50 -14.00
N PHE A 521 -19.05 8.53 -14.42
CA PHE A 521 -18.58 9.90 -14.51
C PHE A 521 -19.37 10.74 -13.52
N LEU A 522 -18.68 11.32 -12.56
CA LEU A 522 -19.26 12.09 -11.46
C LEU A 522 -18.76 13.53 -11.51
N VAL A 523 -19.65 14.48 -11.41
CA VAL A 523 -19.26 15.87 -11.09
C VAL A 523 -19.23 15.97 -9.58
N CYS A 524 -18.07 16.22 -9.01
CA CYS A 524 -17.82 16.13 -7.57
C CYS A 524 -17.33 17.45 -6.98
N HIS A 525 -17.85 17.75 -5.79
CA HIS A 525 -17.36 18.74 -4.84
C HIS A 525 -17.42 18.11 -3.44
N TYR A 526 -16.72 18.65 -2.43
CA TYR A 526 -16.78 18.08 -1.07
C TYR A 526 -18.19 18.04 -0.46
N LYS A 527 -19.09 18.93 -0.89
CA LYS A 527 -20.46 18.99 -0.37
C LYS A 527 -21.44 18.05 -1.05
N THR A 528 -21.19 17.70 -2.31
CA THR A 528 -22.14 16.93 -3.11
C THR A 528 -21.46 16.35 -4.34
N TYR A 529 -22.14 15.39 -4.96
CA TYR A 529 -21.77 14.87 -6.27
C TYR A 529 -23.02 14.66 -7.13
N LYS A 530 -22.79 14.58 -8.44
CA LYS A 530 -23.81 14.23 -9.42
C LYS A 530 -23.27 13.19 -10.39
N ARG A 531 -23.96 12.06 -10.52
CA ARG A 531 -23.71 11.06 -11.56
C ARG A 531 -24.18 11.63 -12.90
N VAL A 532 -23.26 11.97 -13.80
CA VAL A 532 -23.60 12.63 -15.08
C VAL A 532 -23.62 11.68 -16.26
N TYR A 533 -22.71 10.69 -16.28
CA TYR A 533 -22.66 9.63 -17.28
C TYR A 533 -22.26 8.31 -16.64
N HIS A 534 -22.70 7.21 -17.27
CA HIS A 534 -22.29 5.86 -16.88
C HIS A 534 -22.44 4.90 -18.05
N PHE A 535 -21.73 3.78 -18.01
CA PHE A 535 -21.91 2.71 -18.99
C PHE A 535 -23.29 2.08 -18.85
N LYS A 536 -23.84 1.63 -19.98
CA LYS A 536 -25.10 0.88 -20.00
C LYS A 536 -25.03 -0.31 -19.06
N PRO A 537 -25.93 -0.43 -18.09
CA PRO A 537 -25.93 -1.54 -17.16
C PRO A 537 -26.17 -2.89 -17.86
N PHE A 538 -25.56 -3.93 -17.32
CA PHE A 538 -25.72 -5.33 -17.71
C PHE A 538 -25.82 -6.20 -16.47
N ARG A 539 -26.42 -7.38 -16.60
CA ARG A 539 -26.62 -8.29 -15.47
C ARG A 539 -25.34 -9.07 -15.13
N LEU A 540 -25.02 -9.18 -13.87
CA LEU A 540 -23.98 -10.09 -13.34
C LEU A 540 -24.64 -11.42 -12.95
N ILE A 541 -24.60 -12.40 -13.85
CA ILE A 541 -25.29 -13.69 -13.68
C ILE A 541 -24.66 -14.47 -12.54
N GLY A 542 -25.40 -14.63 -11.43
CA GLY A 542 -24.91 -15.27 -10.20
C GLY A 542 -24.20 -14.31 -9.23
N GLY A 543 -24.31 -13.00 -9.44
CA GLY A 543 -23.73 -11.98 -8.53
C GLY A 543 -22.23 -12.11 -8.37
N GLU A 544 -21.74 -12.40 -7.18
CA GLU A 544 -20.29 -12.56 -6.89
C GLU A 544 -19.62 -13.64 -7.73
N LYS A 545 -20.35 -14.67 -8.16
CA LYS A 545 -19.81 -15.71 -9.02
C LYS A 545 -19.40 -15.15 -10.40
N ALA A 546 -20.11 -14.16 -10.92
CA ALA A 546 -19.76 -13.50 -12.17
C ALA A 546 -18.43 -12.73 -12.07
N ILE A 547 -18.04 -12.24 -10.89
CA ILE A 547 -16.75 -11.58 -10.66
C ILE A 547 -15.59 -12.58 -10.78
N LYS A 548 -15.81 -13.81 -10.32
CA LYS A 548 -14.84 -14.92 -10.43
C LYS A 548 -14.84 -15.62 -11.78
N GLU A 549 -15.93 -15.53 -12.52
CA GLU A 549 -16.12 -16.20 -13.81
C GLU A 549 -16.37 -15.19 -14.94
N PRO A 550 -15.33 -14.59 -15.54
CA PRO A 550 -15.43 -13.70 -16.71
C PRO A 550 -16.37 -14.21 -17.83
N LYS A 551 -16.42 -15.52 -18.05
CA LYS A 551 -17.34 -16.14 -19.00
C LYS A 551 -18.82 -15.84 -18.76
N ARG A 552 -19.22 -15.62 -17.49
CA ARG A 552 -20.59 -15.23 -17.13
C ARG A 552 -20.91 -13.79 -17.54
N VAL A 553 -19.93 -12.90 -17.41
CA VAL A 553 -20.07 -11.51 -17.88
C VAL A 553 -20.15 -11.49 -19.41
N ALA A 554 -19.28 -12.23 -20.10
CA ALA A 554 -19.33 -12.38 -21.54
C ALA A 554 -20.69 -12.92 -22.02
N LEU A 555 -21.20 -13.97 -21.37
CA LEU A 555 -22.53 -14.52 -21.67
C LEU A 555 -23.64 -13.45 -21.47
N SER A 556 -23.59 -12.69 -20.39
CA SER A 556 -24.58 -11.63 -20.13
C SER A 556 -24.61 -10.57 -21.23
N LEU A 557 -23.45 -10.12 -21.72
CA LEU A 557 -23.36 -9.16 -22.83
C LEU A 557 -23.90 -9.77 -24.13
N LEU A 558 -23.61 -11.02 -24.41
CA LEU A 558 -24.13 -11.72 -25.59
C LEU A 558 -25.65 -11.91 -25.52
N LEU A 559 -26.20 -12.22 -24.34
CA LEU A 559 -27.65 -12.32 -24.13
C LEU A 559 -28.35 -10.98 -24.34
N GLU A 560 -27.74 -9.88 -23.92
CA GLU A 560 -28.26 -8.52 -24.17
C GLU A 560 -28.27 -8.18 -25.66
N LEU A 561 -27.29 -8.65 -26.43
CA LEU A 561 -27.18 -8.42 -27.87
C LEU A 561 -28.05 -9.33 -28.72
N PHE A 562 -28.12 -10.60 -28.42
CA PHE A 562 -28.64 -11.65 -29.26
C PHE A 562 -29.79 -12.47 -28.67
N GLY A 563 -30.14 -12.20 -27.41
CA GLY A 563 -31.16 -12.99 -26.72
C GLY A 563 -30.77 -14.46 -26.63
N GLU A 564 -31.70 -15.37 -26.83
CA GLU A 564 -31.47 -16.83 -26.77
C GLU A 564 -30.41 -17.35 -27.76
N LYS A 565 -30.20 -16.64 -28.88
CA LYS A 565 -29.15 -17.01 -29.88
C LYS A 565 -27.73 -16.89 -29.28
N ALA A 566 -27.56 -16.19 -28.17
CA ALA A 566 -26.29 -16.14 -27.44
C ALA A 566 -25.83 -17.51 -26.95
N LEU A 567 -26.74 -18.46 -26.78
CA LEU A 567 -26.44 -19.83 -26.35
C LEU A 567 -25.65 -20.65 -27.40
N ASP A 568 -25.62 -20.17 -28.64
CA ASP A 568 -24.90 -20.79 -29.74
C ASP A 568 -23.44 -20.32 -29.89
N PHE A 569 -23.04 -19.31 -29.08
CA PHE A 569 -21.65 -18.86 -29.03
C PHE A 569 -20.75 -19.86 -28.29
N ASN A 570 -19.52 -19.96 -28.74
CA ASN A 570 -18.54 -20.88 -28.18
C ASN A 570 -17.94 -20.32 -26.86
N LEU A 571 -18.71 -20.39 -25.76
CA LEU A 571 -18.25 -20.18 -24.42
C LEU A 571 -18.10 -21.50 -23.67
N PRO A 572 -17.18 -21.62 -22.71
CA PRO A 572 -16.88 -22.86 -22.01
C PRO A 572 -17.93 -23.20 -20.94
N PHE A 573 -19.14 -23.46 -21.39
CA PHE A 573 -20.27 -23.96 -20.59
C PHE A 573 -20.83 -25.21 -21.29
N ASP A 574 -21.38 -26.16 -20.53
CA ASP A 574 -22.21 -27.18 -21.11
C ASP A 574 -23.62 -26.64 -21.45
N ARG A 575 -24.34 -27.34 -22.33
CA ARG A 575 -25.63 -26.88 -22.83
C ARG A 575 -26.68 -26.73 -21.72
N LYS A 576 -26.69 -27.59 -20.74
CA LYS A 576 -27.64 -27.56 -19.63
C LYS A 576 -27.36 -26.34 -18.74
N GLU A 577 -26.08 -26.08 -18.47
CA GLU A 577 -25.66 -24.90 -17.71
C GLU A 577 -26.05 -23.61 -18.44
N LEU A 578 -25.82 -23.51 -19.75
CA LEU A 578 -26.23 -22.36 -20.56
C LEU A 578 -27.75 -22.11 -20.50
N GLU A 579 -28.55 -23.14 -20.65
CA GLU A 579 -30.02 -23.02 -20.56
C GLU A 579 -30.48 -22.58 -19.16
N MET A 580 -29.82 -23.06 -18.11
CA MET A 580 -30.09 -22.63 -16.76
C MET A 580 -29.70 -21.14 -16.55
N LEU A 581 -28.51 -20.76 -17.00
CA LEU A 581 -28.01 -19.38 -16.88
C LEU A 581 -28.89 -18.40 -17.68
N PHE A 582 -29.39 -18.80 -18.83
CA PHE A 582 -30.35 -18.00 -19.61
C PHE A 582 -31.64 -17.76 -18.80
N LYS A 583 -32.18 -18.78 -18.14
CA LYS A 583 -33.36 -18.62 -17.28
C LYS A 583 -33.08 -17.72 -16.08
N VAL A 584 -31.92 -17.85 -15.46
CA VAL A 584 -31.47 -17.00 -14.34
C VAL A 584 -31.37 -15.55 -14.79
N TRP A 585 -30.72 -15.32 -15.93
CA TRP A 585 -30.58 -13.98 -16.52
C TRP A 585 -31.92 -13.36 -16.87
N SER A 586 -32.78 -14.08 -17.61
CA SER A 586 -34.07 -13.58 -18.09
C SER A 586 -35.03 -13.23 -16.94
N LYS A 587 -34.99 -14.00 -15.84
CA LYS A 587 -35.80 -13.73 -14.63
C LYS A 587 -35.14 -12.79 -13.65
N GLY A 588 -33.88 -12.39 -13.86
CA GLY A 588 -33.14 -11.54 -12.97
C GLY A 588 -32.80 -12.15 -11.60
N ILE A 589 -32.80 -13.48 -11.50
CA ILE A 589 -32.51 -14.19 -10.26
C ILE A 589 -31.02 -14.09 -9.93
N ASN A 590 -30.69 -13.56 -8.73
CA ASN A 590 -29.29 -13.35 -8.31
C ASN A 590 -28.40 -12.78 -9.44
N SER A 591 -28.94 -11.81 -10.16
CA SER A 591 -28.30 -11.20 -11.33
C SER A 591 -28.42 -9.69 -11.27
N PRO A 592 -27.70 -9.02 -10.33
CA PRO A 592 -27.75 -7.57 -10.19
C PRO A 592 -27.22 -6.88 -11.43
N PHE A 593 -27.72 -5.68 -11.71
CA PHE A 593 -27.18 -4.84 -12.76
C PHE A 593 -25.86 -4.19 -12.33
N SER A 594 -24.95 -4.06 -13.28
CA SER A 594 -23.66 -3.39 -13.10
C SER A 594 -23.31 -2.51 -14.30
N SER A 595 -22.71 -1.37 -14.04
CA SER A 595 -22.11 -0.47 -15.04
C SER A 595 -20.57 -0.58 -15.08
N SER A 596 -19.99 -1.57 -14.43
CA SER A 596 -18.55 -1.70 -14.18
C SER A 596 -17.70 -1.85 -15.44
N VAL A 597 -16.70 -0.99 -15.59
CA VAL A 597 -15.64 -1.11 -16.62
C VAL A 597 -14.74 -2.31 -16.31
N GLY A 598 -14.47 -2.59 -15.04
CA GLY A 598 -13.70 -3.77 -14.64
C GLY A 598 -14.34 -5.07 -15.13
N ARG A 599 -15.67 -5.16 -15.09
CA ARG A 599 -16.41 -6.33 -15.64
C ARG A 599 -16.40 -6.35 -17.16
N LEU A 600 -16.35 -5.20 -17.83
CA LEU A 600 -16.18 -5.15 -19.29
C LEU A 600 -14.81 -5.70 -19.72
N PHE A 601 -13.75 -5.41 -18.97
CA PHE A 601 -12.43 -6.05 -19.17
C PHE A 601 -12.51 -7.57 -19.06
N ASP A 602 -13.19 -8.08 -18.05
CA ASP A 602 -13.41 -9.51 -17.85
C ASP A 602 -14.12 -10.13 -19.07
N ALA A 603 -15.21 -9.50 -19.52
CA ALA A 603 -15.98 -9.98 -20.68
C ALA A 603 -15.14 -10.02 -21.96
N VAL A 604 -14.37 -8.97 -22.25
CA VAL A 604 -13.50 -8.90 -23.43
C VAL A 604 -12.43 -10.00 -23.37
N CYS A 605 -11.80 -10.21 -22.22
CA CYS A 605 -10.82 -11.27 -22.04
C CYS A 605 -11.42 -12.67 -22.31
N SER A 606 -12.63 -12.92 -21.83
CA SER A 606 -13.34 -14.17 -22.07
C SER A 606 -13.79 -14.34 -23.54
N LEU A 607 -14.29 -13.27 -24.17
CA LEU A 607 -14.67 -13.30 -25.60
C LEU A 607 -13.47 -13.55 -26.52
N LEU A 608 -12.28 -13.13 -26.11
CA LEU A 608 -11.02 -13.45 -26.81
C LEU A 608 -10.56 -14.89 -26.58
N GLY A 609 -11.20 -15.65 -25.70
CA GLY A 609 -10.80 -17.02 -25.35
C GLY A 609 -9.53 -17.08 -24.49
N ILE A 610 -9.10 -15.95 -23.88
CA ILE A 610 -7.85 -15.86 -23.12
C ILE A 610 -8.07 -16.33 -21.69
N ARG A 611 -9.13 -15.85 -21.02
CA ARG A 611 -9.41 -16.19 -19.64
C ARG A 611 -10.91 -16.24 -19.36
N HIS A 612 -11.34 -17.35 -18.75
CA HIS A 612 -12.75 -17.61 -18.45
C HIS A 612 -13.07 -17.65 -16.95
N ILE A 613 -12.04 -17.83 -16.11
CA ILE A 613 -12.11 -17.88 -14.65
C ILE A 613 -10.93 -17.08 -14.08
N ASN A 614 -11.21 -16.14 -13.20
CA ASN A 614 -10.21 -15.39 -12.45
C ASN A 614 -9.89 -16.12 -11.14
N ASN A 615 -8.60 -16.28 -10.85
CA ASN A 615 -8.12 -16.83 -9.57
C ASN A 615 -7.78 -15.75 -8.54
N TYR A 616 -7.74 -14.50 -8.98
CA TYR A 616 -7.59 -13.31 -8.12
C TYR A 616 -8.19 -12.09 -8.81
N GLU A 617 -8.48 -11.06 -8.03
CA GLU A 617 -9.10 -9.82 -8.51
C GLU A 617 -8.26 -9.11 -9.57
N GLY A 618 -8.90 -8.70 -10.67
CA GLY A 618 -8.28 -7.95 -11.75
C GLY A 618 -7.39 -8.77 -12.69
N GLN A 619 -7.33 -10.08 -12.55
CA GLN A 619 -6.46 -10.95 -13.37
C GLN A 619 -6.69 -10.76 -14.87
N SER A 620 -7.92 -10.79 -15.34
CA SER A 620 -8.26 -10.59 -16.76
C SER A 620 -7.82 -9.22 -17.27
N ALA A 621 -8.05 -8.17 -16.48
CA ALA A 621 -7.64 -6.82 -16.84
C ALA A 621 -6.11 -6.67 -16.92
N MET A 622 -5.36 -7.29 -16.01
CA MET A 622 -3.90 -7.31 -16.04
C MET A 622 -3.35 -8.03 -17.28
N ILE A 623 -3.99 -9.12 -17.70
CA ILE A 623 -3.60 -9.84 -18.91
C ILE A 623 -3.84 -8.98 -20.17
N LEU A 624 -4.99 -8.32 -20.27
CA LEU A 624 -5.28 -7.40 -21.39
C LEU A 624 -4.36 -6.19 -21.40
N GLU A 625 -3.98 -5.67 -20.24
CA GLU A 625 -2.97 -4.63 -20.10
C GLU A 625 -1.64 -5.04 -20.71
N ASP A 626 -1.16 -6.25 -20.42
CA ASP A 626 0.10 -6.78 -20.91
C ASP A 626 0.07 -7.07 -22.44
N LEU A 627 -1.11 -7.18 -23.02
CA LEU A 627 -1.32 -7.37 -24.47
C LEU A 627 -1.48 -6.04 -25.23
N TYR A 628 -1.46 -4.90 -24.56
CA TYR A 628 -1.55 -3.60 -25.20
C TYR A 628 -0.35 -3.31 -26.11
N ASN A 629 -0.64 -2.92 -27.35
CA ASN A 629 0.38 -2.51 -28.31
C ASN A 629 0.21 -1.01 -28.65
N PRO A 630 1.16 -0.16 -28.27
CA PRO A 630 1.07 1.28 -28.50
C PRO A 630 1.11 1.69 -30.00
N ALA A 631 1.49 0.79 -30.90
CA ALA A 631 1.44 1.03 -32.34
C ALA A 631 -0.01 1.03 -32.89
N VAL A 632 -0.94 0.38 -32.22
CA VAL A 632 -2.38 0.37 -32.57
C VAL A 632 -3.01 1.69 -32.11
N LYS A 633 -3.53 2.46 -33.04
CA LYS A 633 -4.07 3.80 -32.77
C LYS A 633 -5.59 3.90 -32.91
N ASP A 634 -6.20 2.97 -33.59
CA ASP A 634 -7.64 2.91 -33.82
C ASP A 634 -8.40 2.41 -32.59
N HIS A 635 -9.70 2.64 -32.61
CA HIS A 635 -10.63 2.27 -31.56
C HIS A 635 -11.94 1.74 -32.18
N TYR A 636 -12.75 1.09 -31.34
CA TYR A 636 -14.08 0.62 -31.73
C TYR A 636 -15.14 1.72 -31.67
N SER A 637 -16.28 1.45 -32.28
CA SER A 637 -17.45 2.31 -32.20
C SER A 637 -18.16 2.20 -30.85
N TYR A 638 -18.82 3.28 -30.46
CA TYR A 638 -19.67 3.38 -29.27
C TYR A 638 -20.69 4.48 -29.51
N SER A 639 -21.76 4.50 -28.72
CA SER A 639 -22.72 5.59 -28.74
C SER A 639 -22.97 6.15 -27.34
N ILE A 640 -23.41 7.40 -27.27
CA ILE A 640 -23.78 8.09 -26.04
C ILE A 640 -25.17 8.63 -26.20
N GLU A 641 -26.13 8.07 -25.48
CA GLU A 641 -27.55 8.43 -25.52
C GLU A 641 -27.99 8.97 -24.15
N GLY A 642 -28.28 10.27 -24.08
CA GLY A 642 -28.53 10.93 -22.80
C GLY A 642 -27.31 10.82 -21.87
N GLN A 643 -27.47 10.15 -20.74
CA GLN A 643 -26.39 9.90 -19.75
C GLN A 643 -25.76 8.51 -19.89
N ILE A 644 -26.16 7.72 -20.86
CA ILE A 644 -25.75 6.32 -21.01
C ILE A 644 -24.71 6.19 -22.12
N ILE A 645 -23.59 5.56 -21.80
CA ILE A 645 -22.55 5.16 -22.73
C ILE A 645 -22.86 3.71 -23.14
N ASP A 646 -23.23 3.53 -24.40
CA ASP A 646 -23.66 2.23 -24.92
C ASP A 646 -22.47 1.44 -25.47
N TRP A 647 -22.13 0.35 -24.83
CA TRP A 647 -21.04 -0.56 -25.20
C TRP A 647 -21.44 -1.59 -26.25
N ARG A 648 -22.72 -1.68 -26.65
CA ARG A 648 -23.19 -2.76 -27.53
C ARG A 648 -22.47 -2.78 -28.88
N THR A 649 -22.31 -1.63 -29.52
CA THR A 649 -21.58 -1.53 -30.80
C THR A 649 -20.09 -1.89 -30.63
N THR A 650 -19.48 -1.53 -29.52
CA THR A 650 -18.10 -1.91 -29.18
C THR A 650 -17.95 -3.42 -29.13
N ILE A 651 -18.86 -4.13 -28.47
CA ILE A 651 -18.81 -5.59 -28.36
C ILE A 651 -19.10 -6.25 -29.72
N LEU A 652 -20.01 -5.71 -30.51
CA LEU A 652 -20.27 -6.19 -31.88
C LEU A 652 -19.02 -6.06 -32.77
N ASP A 653 -18.32 -4.93 -32.71
CA ASP A 653 -17.07 -4.72 -33.43
C ASP A 653 -16.00 -5.73 -33.00
N ILE A 654 -15.86 -5.97 -31.68
CA ILE A 654 -14.93 -6.97 -31.13
C ILE A 654 -15.23 -8.37 -31.65
N LEU A 655 -16.51 -8.76 -31.72
CA LEU A 655 -16.91 -10.09 -32.21
C LEU A 655 -16.60 -10.30 -33.71
N GLN A 656 -16.61 -9.20 -34.49
CA GLN A 656 -16.33 -9.22 -35.94
C GLN A 656 -14.83 -9.00 -36.26
N ASP A 657 -14.05 -8.54 -35.29
CA ASP A 657 -12.64 -8.20 -35.48
C ASP A 657 -11.81 -9.46 -35.77
N LYS A 658 -11.19 -9.49 -36.93
CA LYS A 658 -10.32 -10.62 -37.38
C LYS A 658 -8.89 -10.51 -36.82
N GLU A 659 -8.47 -9.32 -36.47
CA GLU A 659 -7.14 -9.03 -35.89
C GLU A 659 -7.19 -9.13 -34.35
N ARG A 660 -7.41 -10.36 -33.89
CA ARG A 660 -7.65 -10.69 -32.47
C ARG A 660 -6.57 -10.13 -31.53
N GLU A 661 -5.34 -10.08 -31.99
CA GLU A 661 -4.19 -9.56 -31.22
C GLU A 661 -4.26 -8.04 -30.99
N LYS A 662 -5.03 -7.30 -31.81
CA LYS A 662 -5.21 -5.85 -31.65
C LYS A 662 -6.40 -5.48 -30.75
N VAL A 663 -7.26 -6.43 -30.45
CA VAL A 663 -8.47 -6.18 -29.66
C VAL A 663 -8.19 -5.55 -28.31
N PRO A 664 -7.21 -6.00 -27.50
CA PRO A 664 -6.89 -5.36 -26.22
C PRO A 664 -6.55 -3.88 -26.38
N SER A 665 -5.75 -3.54 -27.40
CA SER A 665 -5.34 -2.16 -27.67
C SER A 665 -6.51 -1.30 -28.14
N ARG A 666 -7.30 -1.77 -29.08
CA ARG A 666 -8.50 -1.08 -29.59
C ARG A 666 -9.53 -0.85 -28.50
N PHE A 667 -9.72 -1.82 -27.60
CA PHE A 667 -10.63 -1.71 -26.48
C PHE A 667 -10.17 -0.62 -25.49
N ILE A 668 -8.89 -0.63 -25.10
CA ILE A 668 -8.31 0.39 -24.21
C ILE A 668 -8.38 1.79 -24.87
N ASN A 669 -8.05 1.89 -26.16
CA ASN A 669 -8.18 3.14 -26.91
C ASN A 669 -9.63 3.64 -26.95
N THR A 670 -10.60 2.74 -27.07
CA THR A 670 -12.03 3.06 -27.02
C THR A 670 -12.42 3.68 -25.69
N LEU A 671 -12.00 3.11 -24.58
CA LEU A 671 -12.26 3.64 -23.25
C LEU A 671 -11.65 5.03 -23.06
N ALA A 672 -10.42 5.24 -23.53
CA ALA A 672 -9.75 6.53 -23.47
C ALA A 672 -10.49 7.59 -24.32
N LYS A 673 -10.99 7.19 -25.49
CA LYS A 673 -11.78 8.07 -26.36
C LYS A 673 -13.12 8.46 -25.73
N ILE A 674 -13.79 7.51 -25.07
CA ILE A 674 -15.02 7.78 -24.30
C ILE A 674 -14.73 8.80 -23.20
N ALA A 675 -13.65 8.65 -22.45
CA ALA A 675 -13.24 9.57 -21.40
C ALA A 675 -13.09 11.01 -21.94
N LEU A 676 -12.44 11.17 -23.09
CA LEU A 676 -12.28 12.47 -23.73
C LEU A 676 -13.63 13.07 -24.17
N ASP A 677 -14.48 12.27 -24.83
CA ASP A 677 -15.78 12.77 -25.32
C ASP A 677 -16.70 13.21 -24.19
N ILE A 678 -16.72 12.47 -23.08
CA ILE A 678 -17.47 12.86 -21.88
C ILE A 678 -16.88 14.12 -21.24
N ALA A 679 -15.55 14.21 -21.10
CA ALA A 679 -14.91 15.40 -20.54
C ALA A 679 -15.26 16.66 -21.33
N ARG A 680 -15.26 16.58 -22.68
CA ARG A 680 -15.66 17.67 -23.57
C ARG A 680 -17.14 18.06 -23.37
N ARG A 681 -18.03 17.08 -23.19
CA ARG A 681 -19.48 17.34 -22.98
C ARG A 681 -19.76 18.00 -21.64
N VAL A 682 -19.02 17.58 -20.59
CA VAL A 682 -19.16 18.13 -19.23
C VAL A 682 -18.50 19.51 -19.13
N GLY A 683 -17.33 19.70 -19.75
CA GLY A 683 -16.64 20.99 -19.84
C GLY A 683 -16.00 21.48 -18.54
N ILE A 684 -15.73 20.60 -17.58
CA ILE A 684 -14.98 20.92 -16.36
C ILE A 684 -13.49 20.67 -16.62
N GLU A 685 -12.67 21.68 -16.38
CA GLU A 685 -11.22 21.66 -16.68
C GLU A 685 -10.46 20.60 -15.87
N LYS A 686 -10.78 20.44 -14.57
CA LYS A 686 -10.10 19.52 -13.66
C LYS A 686 -10.76 18.14 -13.69
N VAL A 687 -9.96 17.13 -14.04
CA VAL A 687 -10.41 15.73 -14.14
C VAL A 687 -9.62 14.87 -13.16
N CYS A 688 -10.32 14.15 -12.29
CA CYS A 688 -9.75 13.18 -11.34
C CYS A 688 -10.00 11.75 -11.84
N LEU A 689 -8.94 10.94 -11.90
CA LEU A 689 -9.01 9.51 -12.21
C LEU A 689 -8.87 8.70 -10.93
N SER A 690 -9.85 7.86 -10.63
CA SER A 690 -9.81 6.98 -9.46
C SER A 690 -10.60 5.69 -9.68
N GLY A 691 -10.44 4.74 -8.75
CA GLY A 691 -10.97 3.39 -8.86
C GLY A 691 -9.92 2.37 -9.30
N GLY A 692 -10.17 1.09 -9.04
CA GLY A 692 -9.23 0.00 -9.28
C GLY A 692 -8.80 -0.17 -10.73
N VAL A 693 -9.65 0.20 -11.68
CA VAL A 693 -9.33 0.16 -13.13
C VAL A 693 -8.22 1.13 -13.50
N MET A 694 -8.02 2.20 -12.73
CA MET A 694 -6.95 3.18 -12.95
C MET A 694 -5.56 2.71 -12.50
N GLN A 695 -5.40 1.43 -12.17
CA GLN A 695 -4.11 0.74 -12.05
C GLN A 695 -3.54 0.30 -13.40
N ASN A 696 -4.33 0.37 -14.46
CA ASN A 696 -3.96 0.00 -15.82
C ASN A 696 -3.14 1.12 -16.46
N ASP A 697 -1.83 0.88 -16.67
CA ASP A 697 -0.90 1.88 -17.18
C ASP A 697 -1.24 2.36 -18.59
N PRO A 698 -1.44 1.50 -19.62
CA PRO A 698 -1.81 1.97 -20.95
C PRO A 698 -3.08 2.82 -20.97
N LEU A 699 -4.09 2.40 -20.21
CA LEU A 699 -5.36 3.13 -20.13
C LEU A 699 -5.18 4.53 -19.53
N VAL A 700 -4.53 4.63 -18.39
CA VAL A 700 -4.31 5.92 -17.71
C VAL A 700 -3.39 6.81 -18.55
N SER A 701 -2.33 6.26 -19.14
CA SER A 701 -1.42 6.99 -20.04
C SER A 701 -2.18 7.57 -21.23
N LYS A 702 -3.06 6.78 -21.84
CA LYS A 702 -3.85 7.22 -22.99
C LYS A 702 -4.89 8.26 -22.61
N ILE A 703 -5.57 8.08 -21.49
CA ILE A 703 -6.54 9.08 -20.98
C ILE A 703 -5.82 10.41 -20.69
N LYS A 704 -4.71 10.37 -20.00
CA LYS A 704 -3.90 11.58 -19.69
C LYS A 704 -3.43 12.29 -20.96
N GLU A 705 -2.94 11.54 -21.92
CA GLU A 705 -2.50 12.07 -23.22
C GLU A 705 -3.65 12.80 -23.94
N GLU A 706 -4.78 12.13 -24.10
CA GLU A 706 -5.95 12.67 -24.81
C GLU A 706 -6.54 13.90 -24.10
N LEU A 707 -6.71 13.84 -22.77
CA LEU A 707 -7.26 14.93 -22.00
C LEU A 707 -6.33 16.15 -21.96
N THR A 708 -5.04 15.94 -21.72
CA THR A 708 -4.04 17.02 -21.63
C THR A 708 -3.91 17.76 -22.96
N LYS A 709 -3.87 17.04 -24.09
CA LYS A 709 -3.86 17.64 -25.44
C LYS A 709 -5.09 18.51 -25.71
N ASN A 710 -6.19 18.28 -25.03
CA ASN A 710 -7.44 18.99 -25.19
C ASN A 710 -7.67 20.05 -24.08
N GLY A 711 -6.65 20.40 -23.31
CA GLY A 711 -6.68 21.49 -22.34
C GLY A 711 -7.20 21.12 -20.95
N PHE A 712 -7.40 19.86 -20.65
CA PHE A 712 -7.81 19.40 -19.32
C PHE A 712 -6.62 19.21 -18.38
N LEU A 713 -6.83 19.46 -17.10
CA LEU A 713 -5.90 19.17 -16.02
C LEU A 713 -6.25 17.82 -15.38
N VAL A 714 -5.37 16.85 -15.52
CA VAL A 714 -5.62 15.47 -15.08
C VAL A 714 -4.89 15.17 -13.78
N TYR A 715 -5.62 14.68 -12.78
CA TYR A 715 -5.12 14.33 -11.47
C TYR A 715 -5.30 12.83 -11.23
N THR A 716 -4.27 12.21 -10.69
CA THR A 716 -4.23 10.80 -10.30
C THR A 716 -3.72 10.65 -8.88
N HIS A 717 -3.78 9.43 -8.33
CA HIS A 717 -3.24 9.13 -7.01
C HIS A 717 -1.72 8.96 -7.02
N GLN A 718 -1.07 9.39 -5.95
CA GLN A 718 0.36 9.16 -5.65
C GLN A 718 0.59 8.74 -4.20
N LYS A 719 -0.09 9.39 -3.24
CA LYS A 719 0.09 9.19 -1.80
C LYS A 719 -0.73 8.03 -1.24
N VAL A 720 -1.84 7.71 -1.89
CA VAL A 720 -2.72 6.59 -1.55
C VAL A 720 -3.05 5.76 -2.80
N PRO A 721 -3.43 4.49 -2.63
CA PRO A 721 -3.88 3.67 -3.76
C PRO A 721 -5.10 4.24 -4.47
N THR A 722 -5.19 4.00 -5.77
CA THR A 722 -6.40 4.29 -6.56
C THR A 722 -7.49 3.23 -6.37
N ASN A 723 -7.14 2.06 -5.82
CA ASN A 723 -8.08 1.01 -5.42
C ASN A 723 -8.69 1.30 -4.03
N ASP A 724 -9.41 0.36 -3.47
CA ASP A 724 -10.10 0.51 -2.19
C ASP A 724 -9.16 0.79 -1.00
N GLY A 725 -7.86 0.56 -1.15
CA GLY A 725 -6.85 0.96 -0.16
C GLY A 725 -6.72 2.48 0.04
N GLY A 726 -7.24 3.29 -0.88
CA GLY A 726 -7.31 4.75 -0.75
C GLY A 726 -8.68 5.29 -0.31
N LEU A 727 -9.67 4.43 -0.16
CA LEU A 727 -11.06 4.81 0.04
C LEU A 727 -11.30 5.56 1.36
N CYS A 728 -10.60 5.18 2.42
CA CYS A 728 -10.74 5.81 3.73
C CYS A 728 -10.37 7.30 3.72
N LEU A 729 -9.43 7.74 2.90
CA LEU A 729 -9.11 9.16 2.72
C LEU A 729 -10.31 9.92 2.15
N GLY A 730 -10.99 9.36 1.16
CA GLY A 730 -12.21 9.95 0.59
C GLY A 730 -13.36 9.99 1.59
N GLN A 731 -13.49 8.97 2.44
CA GLN A 731 -14.48 8.94 3.52
C GLN A 731 -14.22 10.05 4.55
N VAL A 732 -12.96 10.29 4.92
CA VAL A 732 -12.61 11.45 5.78
C VAL A 732 -12.91 12.76 5.07
N ALA A 733 -12.55 12.89 3.80
CA ALA A 733 -12.76 14.11 3.01
C ALA A 733 -14.26 14.48 2.87
N TYR A 734 -15.14 13.49 2.87
CA TYR A 734 -16.60 13.71 2.87
C TYR A 734 -17.06 14.59 4.05
N VAL A 735 -16.45 14.46 5.20
CA VAL A 735 -16.80 15.24 6.40
C VAL A 735 -16.52 16.72 6.21
N ILE A 736 -15.56 17.10 5.37
CA ILE A 736 -15.27 18.51 5.02
C ILE A 736 -16.53 19.20 4.48
N GLY A 737 -17.26 18.52 3.63
CA GLY A 737 -18.47 19.06 2.98
C GLY A 737 -19.65 19.30 3.92
N LEU A 738 -19.64 18.68 5.10
CA LEU A 738 -20.66 18.82 6.13
C LEU A 738 -20.36 19.94 7.13
N SER A 739 -19.17 20.52 7.07
CA SER A 739 -18.68 21.61 7.90
C SER A 739 -19.01 22.95 7.27
#